data_b9673db0977dffd895fe4feb523bdb02
#
_entry.id   b9673db0977dffd895fe4feb523bdb02
#
_cell.length_a   1.000
_cell.length_b   1.000
_cell.length_c   1.000
_cell.angle_alpha   90.00
_cell.angle_beta   90.00
_cell.angle_gamma   90.00
#
_symmetry.space_group_name_H-M   'P 1'
#
loop_
_entity.id
_entity.type
_entity.pdbx_description
1 polymer ?
#
loop_
_entity_poly.entity_id
_entity_poly.type
_entity_poly.pdbx_seq_one_letter_code
_entity_poly.pdbx_strand_id
1 'polypeptide(L)'
;MKLFTRTLVATTIAMGLAACGGDNKKESPVNNSAVVYGENATITGVTETVQINNIQGETEKVQIEAYKGIRFAEAGRFQHSQMKSLSGNITAIDFGDICPQTSASTATQSEDCLNLNIWRPANIENYGKLPVYVFIHGGSFETGSGSHKMNHGDVIVAQSVSDTALGERTEPFIAVTLNYRLGLLGSLHSDEVTGGNYGLGDQKRALEWVKSNIDIFGGDSTNVTVFGQDAGAMSIGIIQQATASEDNKQFDYFDRAIMQSNPIGLALKDSSAAESIKDTVTQYASQQYQSTLEKLTTEQIVEVQQIANRADKKLIGWFTSNPNTSSVMPYAPYLEVDKDEEKNSGQAQVIEQPYQTQFQVPTVLSYNKYDSSKFASLLDLTFLYNLSDEDGNPLLLPEFGFDKSITTEDILALMDKLLERDDLSLSQRLAILAAKAVVEGMDIDVTIRQNLYNVIPRLFFGLLNNTASGALKLADYAPNDDKQLLDDGALGNITKYHKLMNDVIYACASYSVAQSQEKAPVSLYQYDFKAGFSVNPLDLDFPEDIKQDPLGIIDPLNGTLKSVGCIAGKACNSAELPFVFNKNYNLNEQKMLSLSSVDKALQQEMSRRWFSDDLFNRMQDSQDVMVVTNIGEFDYHADWDTLHNQSIDDSISTGLCTALEQQGILFDYMK
;
A
#
# COMPACT_ATOMS: atom_id res chain seq x y z
N MET A 1 63.15 11.46 -7.42
CA MET A 1 64.36 10.64 -7.16
C MET A 1 63.89 9.29 -6.60
N LYS A 2 64.22 8.19 -7.33
CA LYS A 2 64.02 6.74 -7.06
C LYS A 2 62.58 6.23 -7.19
N LEU A 3 62.24 5.82 -8.32
CA LEU A 3 62.05 4.51 -8.98
C LEU A 3 62.38 3.26 -8.10
N PHE A 4 61.43 2.33 -7.96
CA PHE A 4 61.73 0.92 -7.89
C PHE A 4 60.58 0.10 -8.54
N THR A 5 60.97 -0.48 -9.65
CA THR A 5 60.36 -1.57 -10.42
C THR A 5 60.58 -2.91 -9.72
N ARG A 6 59.61 -3.81 -9.74
CA ARG A 6 59.82 -5.30 -9.62
C ARG A 6 58.66 -6.01 -10.33
N THR A 7 58.88 -6.46 -11.48
CA THR A 7 59.25 -7.71 -12.12
C THR A 7 58.38 -8.93 -11.74
N LEU A 8 57.72 -9.42 -12.81
CA LEU A 8 57.05 -10.72 -12.99
C LEU A 8 57.92 -11.93 -12.55
N VAL A 9 57.27 -12.95 -11.94
CA VAL A 9 57.72 -14.34 -12.05
C VAL A 9 56.49 -15.24 -12.30
N ALA A 10 56.44 -15.77 -13.50
CA ALA A 10 55.62 -16.91 -13.88
C ALA A 10 56.34 -18.19 -13.47
N THR A 11 55.62 -19.10 -12.82
CA THR A 11 56.10 -20.47 -12.65
C THR A 11 55.02 -21.46 -13.10
N THR A 12 55.28 -22.06 -14.25
CA THR A 12 54.59 -23.23 -14.81
C THR A 12 55.02 -24.47 -14.03
N ILE A 13 54.10 -25.28 -13.56
CA ILE A 13 54.34 -26.70 -13.23
C ILE A 13 53.28 -27.52 -13.96
N ALA A 14 53.75 -28.26 -14.97
CA ALA A 14 53.04 -29.40 -15.56
C ALA A 14 53.57 -30.67 -14.90
N MET A 15 52.67 -31.60 -14.58
CA MET A 15 52.78 -33.05 -14.76
C MET A 15 51.84 -33.80 -13.81
N GLY A 16 51.12 -34.73 -14.40
CA GLY A 16 50.62 -35.92 -13.73
C GLY A 16 49.29 -36.42 -14.29
N LEU A 17 49.33 -37.05 -15.47
CA LEU A 17 48.25 -37.93 -15.96
C LEU A 17 48.19 -39.20 -15.11
N ALA A 18 47.05 -39.46 -14.46
CA ALA A 18 46.63 -40.80 -14.10
C ALA A 18 45.16 -40.96 -14.52
N ALA A 19 44.96 -41.77 -15.55
CA ALA A 19 43.67 -42.18 -16.04
C ALA A 19 43.02 -43.16 -15.06
N CYS A 20 41.82 -42.83 -14.56
CA CYS A 20 40.84 -43.82 -14.13
C CYS A 20 39.54 -43.47 -14.87
N GLY A 21 39.11 -44.42 -15.72
CA GLY A 21 37.87 -44.34 -16.45
C GLY A 21 36.69 -44.38 -15.47
N GLY A 22 35.92 -43.31 -15.46
CA GLY A 22 34.58 -43.23 -14.92
C GLY A 22 33.69 -42.70 -16.04
N ASP A 23 32.63 -43.43 -16.35
CA ASP A 23 31.60 -43.03 -17.31
C ASP A 23 31.09 -41.64 -17.00
N ASN A 24 31.64 -40.63 -17.65
CA ASN A 24 31.03 -39.31 -17.74
C ASN A 24 29.83 -39.44 -18.67
N LYS A 25 28.67 -39.82 -18.12
CA LYS A 25 27.41 -39.37 -18.68
C LYS A 25 27.48 -37.84 -18.65
N LYS A 26 27.72 -37.22 -19.81
CA LYS A 26 27.36 -35.83 -20.03
C LYS A 26 25.88 -35.74 -19.69
N GLU A 27 25.53 -35.17 -18.56
CA GLU A 27 24.18 -34.67 -18.34
C GLU A 27 23.92 -33.71 -19.50
N SER A 28 22.96 -34.06 -20.33
CA SER A 28 22.42 -33.18 -21.33
C SER A 28 22.00 -31.90 -20.58
N PRO A 29 22.24 -30.70 -21.12
CA PRO A 29 21.74 -29.48 -20.47
C PRO A 29 20.24 -29.65 -20.25
N VAL A 30 19.84 -29.66 -18.99
CA VAL A 30 18.41 -29.69 -18.62
C VAL A 30 17.77 -28.53 -19.33
N ASN A 31 16.89 -28.82 -20.26
CA ASN A 31 16.13 -27.77 -20.97
C ASN A 31 15.11 -27.21 -19.99
N ASN A 32 15.49 -26.16 -19.28
CA ASN A 32 14.65 -25.49 -18.27
C ASN A 32 13.58 -24.58 -18.91
N SER A 33 13.28 -24.75 -20.20
CA SER A 33 12.26 -23.94 -20.88
C SER A 33 10.88 -24.57 -20.71
N ALA A 34 9.93 -23.76 -20.23
CA ALA A 34 8.50 -24.04 -20.23
C ALA A 34 7.86 -23.37 -21.46
N VAL A 35 6.99 -24.07 -22.20
CA VAL A 35 6.39 -23.52 -23.42
C VAL A 35 4.88 -23.67 -23.39
N VAL A 36 4.18 -22.57 -23.71
CA VAL A 36 2.73 -22.54 -23.87
C VAL A 36 2.38 -22.15 -25.30
N TYR A 37 1.39 -22.83 -25.85
CA TYR A 37 0.89 -22.58 -27.20
C TYR A 37 -0.50 -21.97 -27.14
N GLY A 38 -0.61 -20.70 -27.51
CA GLY A 38 -1.87 -20.04 -27.79
C GLY A 38 -2.26 -20.16 -29.26
N GLU A 39 -3.42 -19.64 -29.64
CA GLU A 39 -3.94 -19.71 -31.02
C GLU A 39 -2.96 -19.08 -32.02
N ASN A 40 -2.40 -17.91 -31.68
CA ASN A 40 -1.51 -17.14 -32.57
C ASN A 40 -0.15 -16.84 -31.92
N ALA A 41 0.16 -17.45 -30.79
CA ALA A 41 1.38 -17.19 -30.03
C ALA A 41 2.03 -18.45 -29.47
N THR A 42 3.36 -18.43 -29.41
CA THR A 42 4.15 -19.40 -28.64
C THR A 42 4.88 -18.61 -27.55
N ILE A 43 4.64 -18.95 -26.27
CA ILE A 43 5.21 -18.24 -25.13
C ILE A 43 6.20 -19.17 -24.44
N THR A 44 7.45 -18.72 -24.34
CA THR A 44 8.53 -19.47 -23.70
C THR A 44 8.86 -18.86 -22.36
N GLY A 45 8.64 -19.60 -21.28
CA GLY A 45 9.01 -19.29 -19.91
C GLY A 45 10.13 -20.18 -19.38
N VAL A 46 10.25 -20.27 -18.07
CA VAL A 46 11.26 -21.06 -17.38
C VAL A 46 10.61 -22.06 -16.41
N THR A 47 11.22 -23.23 -16.27
CA THR A 47 10.91 -24.15 -15.17
C THR A 47 11.84 -23.84 -14.01
N GLU A 48 11.28 -23.55 -12.85
CA GLU A 48 11.99 -23.22 -11.61
C GLU A 48 11.82 -24.32 -10.58
N THR A 49 12.87 -24.59 -9.80
CA THR A 49 12.82 -25.51 -8.65
C THR A 49 12.79 -24.68 -7.38
N VAL A 50 11.66 -24.67 -6.70
CA VAL A 50 11.43 -23.92 -5.47
C VAL A 50 11.58 -24.83 -4.26
N GLN A 51 12.37 -24.40 -3.29
CA GLN A 51 12.49 -25.09 -2.01
C GLN A 51 11.49 -24.50 -1.02
N ILE A 52 10.64 -25.36 -0.48
CA ILE A 52 9.61 -25.00 0.52
C ILE A 52 9.73 -25.89 1.75
N ASN A 53 9.03 -25.52 2.82
CA ASN A 53 8.65 -26.45 3.87
C ASN A 53 7.20 -26.87 3.61
N ASN A 54 6.96 -28.18 3.48
CA ASN A 54 5.61 -28.72 3.32
C ASN A 54 4.80 -28.59 4.61
N ILE A 55 3.52 -28.94 4.56
CA ILE A 55 2.62 -28.83 5.74
C ILE A 55 3.06 -29.73 6.91
N GLN A 56 3.86 -30.77 6.65
CA GLN A 56 4.42 -31.65 7.68
C GLN A 56 5.72 -31.10 8.29
N GLY A 57 6.20 -29.92 7.81
CA GLY A 57 7.44 -29.29 8.26
C GLY A 57 8.71 -29.82 7.61
N GLU A 58 8.59 -30.68 6.59
CA GLU A 58 9.72 -31.23 5.86
C GLU A 58 10.14 -30.33 4.71
N THR A 59 11.45 -30.23 4.47
CA THR A 59 11.96 -29.45 3.34
C THR A 59 11.79 -30.23 2.04
N GLU A 60 11.12 -29.65 1.08
CA GLU A 60 10.79 -30.23 -0.22
C GLU A 60 11.22 -29.32 -1.37
N LYS A 61 11.50 -29.92 -2.53
CA LYS A 61 11.78 -29.22 -3.78
C LYS A 61 10.64 -29.46 -4.77
N VAL A 62 9.96 -28.41 -5.13
CA VAL A 62 8.81 -28.44 -6.04
C VAL A 62 9.17 -27.74 -7.35
N GLN A 63 8.77 -28.33 -8.48
CA GLN A 63 8.93 -27.70 -9.79
C GLN A 63 7.67 -26.91 -10.15
N ILE A 64 7.90 -25.68 -10.58
CA ILE A 64 6.89 -24.78 -11.10
C ILE A 64 7.35 -24.19 -12.43
N GLU A 65 6.45 -23.59 -13.16
CA GLU A 65 6.75 -22.82 -14.36
C GLU A 65 6.45 -21.34 -14.14
N ALA A 66 7.35 -20.49 -14.65
CA ALA A 66 7.21 -19.04 -14.56
C ALA A 66 7.29 -18.42 -15.97
N TYR A 67 6.36 -17.49 -16.23
CA TYR A 67 6.29 -16.66 -17.44
C TYR A 67 6.31 -15.20 -17.01
N LYS A 68 7.40 -14.49 -17.29
CA LYS A 68 7.70 -13.19 -16.73
C LYS A 68 7.72 -12.12 -17.83
N GLY A 69 7.29 -10.91 -17.49
CA GLY A 69 7.36 -9.75 -18.39
C GLY A 69 6.44 -9.83 -19.62
N ILE A 70 5.30 -10.54 -19.51
CA ILE A 70 4.32 -10.61 -20.60
C ILE A 70 3.62 -9.25 -20.70
N ARG A 71 3.74 -8.58 -21.85
CA ARG A 71 3.06 -7.30 -22.10
C ARG A 71 1.57 -7.54 -22.32
N PHE A 72 0.74 -7.03 -21.40
CA PHE A 72 -0.72 -7.15 -21.51
C PHE A 72 -1.37 -5.96 -22.21
N ALA A 73 -0.71 -4.81 -22.20
CA ALA A 73 -1.21 -3.58 -22.83
C ALA A 73 -0.06 -2.67 -23.29
N GLU A 74 -0.43 -1.63 -24.02
CA GLU A 74 0.44 -0.51 -24.36
C GLU A 74 -0.32 0.80 -24.20
N ALA A 75 0.37 1.87 -23.87
CA ALA A 75 -0.21 3.21 -23.71
C ALA A 75 0.80 4.29 -24.10
N GLY A 76 0.30 5.37 -24.70
CA GLY A 76 1.02 6.63 -24.73
C GLY A 76 0.96 7.35 -23.38
N ARG A 77 1.88 8.31 -23.18
CA ARG A 77 1.88 9.16 -21.98
C ARG A 77 0.54 9.91 -21.88
N PHE A 78 -0.09 9.88 -20.69
CA PHE A 78 -1.39 10.49 -20.41
C PHE A 78 -2.52 10.03 -21.36
N GLN A 79 -2.46 8.78 -21.80
CA GLN A 79 -3.50 8.14 -22.61
C GLN A 79 -3.92 6.82 -21.96
N HIS A 80 -5.19 6.43 -22.15
CA HIS A 80 -5.67 5.14 -21.69
C HIS A 80 -5.00 4.00 -22.46
N SER A 81 -4.69 2.94 -21.73
CA SER A 81 -4.02 1.75 -22.27
C SER A 81 -4.95 0.95 -23.18
N GLN A 82 -4.35 0.32 -24.17
CA GLN A 82 -5.00 -0.60 -25.10
C GLN A 82 -4.47 -2.01 -24.88
N MET A 83 -5.37 -2.97 -24.76
CA MET A 83 -4.99 -4.38 -24.57
C MET A 83 -4.16 -4.88 -25.73
N LYS A 84 -3.09 -5.60 -25.42
CA LYS A 84 -2.20 -6.20 -26.39
C LYS A 84 -2.54 -7.67 -26.59
N SER A 85 -2.84 -8.04 -27.84
CA SER A 85 -3.07 -9.45 -28.19
C SER A 85 -1.78 -10.24 -28.18
N LEU A 86 -1.85 -11.48 -27.71
CA LEU A 86 -0.74 -12.44 -27.82
C LEU A 86 -0.53 -12.86 -29.26
N SER A 87 0.67 -12.65 -29.81
CA SER A 87 1.00 -13.04 -31.17
C SER A 87 2.49 -13.32 -31.36
N GLY A 88 2.81 -14.26 -32.23
CA GLY A 88 4.20 -14.65 -32.57
C GLY A 88 4.93 -15.38 -31.44
N ASN A 89 6.24 -15.31 -31.44
CA ASN A 89 7.07 -15.94 -30.43
C ASN A 89 7.38 -14.91 -29.32
N ILE A 90 6.93 -15.21 -28.10
CA ILE A 90 7.11 -14.38 -26.91
C ILE A 90 8.10 -15.05 -25.99
N THR A 91 9.19 -14.36 -25.66
CA THR A 91 10.16 -14.79 -24.65
C THR A 91 9.77 -14.17 -23.32
N ALA A 92 9.36 -15.00 -22.36
CA ALA A 92 8.84 -14.61 -21.06
C ALA A 92 9.68 -15.23 -19.93
N ILE A 93 11.01 -15.10 -20.02
CA ILE A 93 11.97 -15.68 -19.08
C ILE A 93 12.46 -14.70 -18.03
N ASP A 94 12.47 -13.40 -18.35
CA ASP A 94 12.92 -12.31 -17.49
C ASP A 94 11.76 -11.36 -17.16
N PHE A 95 11.82 -10.72 -16.01
CA PHE A 95 10.87 -9.67 -15.65
C PHE A 95 10.98 -8.50 -16.63
N GLY A 96 9.84 -7.90 -16.97
CA GLY A 96 9.79 -6.66 -17.72
C GLY A 96 10.19 -5.44 -16.87
N ASP A 97 10.35 -4.30 -17.54
CA ASP A 97 10.63 -3.03 -16.88
C ASP A 97 9.50 -2.66 -15.90
N ILE A 98 9.87 -2.02 -14.79
CA ILE A 98 8.92 -1.44 -13.84
C ILE A 98 8.50 -0.05 -14.29
N CYS A 99 7.34 0.41 -13.81
CA CYS A 99 6.85 1.75 -14.14
C CYS A 99 7.71 2.84 -13.45
N PRO A 100 7.85 4.02 -14.09
CA PRO A 100 8.66 5.11 -13.56
C PRO A 100 8.22 5.54 -12.16
N GLN A 101 9.16 5.61 -11.24
CA GLN A 101 8.91 5.86 -9.82
C GLN A 101 10.18 6.28 -9.09
N THR A 102 10.03 6.94 -7.94
CA THR A 102 11.13 7.10 -6.99
C THR A 102 11.27 5.82 -6.17
N SER A 103 12.21 4.99 -6.51
CA SER A 103 12.44 3.73 -5.81
C SER A 103 13.93 3.45 -5.67
N ALA A 104 14.33 2.83 -4.57
CA ALA A 104 15.65 2.27 -4.37
C ALA A 104 15.88 0.95 -5.16
N SER A 105 14.88 0.49 -5.92
CA SER A 105 14.98 -0.71 -6.77
C SER A 105 16.03 -0.51 -7.85
N THR A 106 16.82 -1.56 -8.10
CA THR A 106 17.80 -1.61 -9.20
C THR A 106 17.17 -2.08 -10.53
N ALA A 107 15.86 -2.34 -10.56
CA ALA A 107 15.15 -2.74 -11.77
C ALA A 107 15.11 -1.58 -12.78
N THR A 108 15.17 -1.93 -14.06
CA THR A 108 15.03 -0.96 -15.16
C THR A 108 13.63 -0.37 -15.16
N GLN A 109 13.55 0.95 -15.33
CA GLN A 109 12.29 1.68 -15.39
C GLN A 109 11.99 2.15 -16.81
N SER A 110 10.73 2.04 -17.23
CA SER A 110 10.27 2.47 -18.56
C SER A 110 8.80 2.86 -18.51
N GLU A 111 8.36 3.79 -19.35
CA GLU A 111 6.94 4.05 -19.57
C GLU A 111 6.24 2.89 -20.31
N ASP A 112 7.00 2.02 -20.99
CA ASP A 112 6.54 0.76 -21.55
C ASP A 112 6.61 -0.36 -20.48
N CYS A 113 5.87 -0.19 -19.40
CA CYS A 113 5.92 -1.02 -18.19
C CYS A 113 4.69 -1.92 -17.98
N LEU A 114 3.71 -1.89 -18.89
CA LEU A 114 2.46 -2.62 -18.72
C LEU A 114 2.64 -4.10 -19.01
N ASN A 115 3.27 -4.80 -18.08
CA ASN A 115 3.56 -6.21 -18.13
C ASN A 115 3.08 -6.93 -16.88
N LEU A 116 2.91 -8.25 -17.00
CA LEU A 116 2.51 -9.15 -15.92
C LEU A 116 3.38 -10.41 -15.89
N ASN A 117 3.32 -11.11 -14.77
CA ASN A 117 4.07 -12.33 -14.53
C ASN A 117 3.10 -13.43 -14.07
N ILE A 118 3.35 -14.68 -14.49
CA ILE A 118 2.50 -15.82 -14.20
C ILE A 118 3.39 -16.94 -13.62
N TRP A 119 2.98 -17.51 -12.49
CA TRP A 119 3.55 -18.73 -11.92
C TRP A 119 2.46 -19.80 -11.88
N ARG A 120 2.81 -21.02 -12.33
CA ARG A 120 1.87 -22.14 -12.36
C ARG A 120 2.58 -23.45 -11.98
N PRO A 121 1.85 -24.51 -11.56
CA PRO A 121 2.41 -25.85 -11.41
C PRO A 121 3.11 -26.30 -12.69
N ALA A 122 4.26 -26.96 -12.54
CA ALA A 122 4.80 -27.75 -13.65
C ALA A 122 3.87 -28.96 -13.90
N ASN A 123 3.90 -29.50 -15.14
CA ASN A 123 3.02 -30.61 -15.57
C ASN A 123 1.54 -30.27 -15.39
N ILE A 124 1.16 -29.09 -15.85
CA ILE A 124 -0.20 -28.53 -15.77
C ILE A 124 -1.26 -29.48 -16.38
N GLU A 125 -0.87 -30.33 -17.32
CA GLU A 125 -1.71 -31.35 -17.96
C GLU A 125 -2.28 -32.40 -17.00
N ASN A 126 -1.70 -32.54 -15.81
CA ASN A 126 -2.20 -33.45 -14.77
C ASN A 126 -3.41 -32.88 -14.01
N TYR A 127 -3.74 -31.60 -14.23
CA TYR A 127 -4.81 -30.90 -13.54
C TYR A 127 -5.90 -30.47 -14.53
N GLY A 128 -7.07 -30.12 -14.00
CA GLY A 128 -8.09 -29.39 -14.75
C GLY A 128 -7.70 -27.92 -14.94
N LYS A 129 -8.67 -27.07 -15.21
CA LYS A 129 -8.47 -25.62 -15.13
C LYS A 129 -8.31 -25.21 -13.68
N LEU A 130 -7.28 -24.43 -13.38
CA LEU A 130 -6.89 -24.08 -12.01
C LEU A 130 -7.40 -22.71 -11.58
N PRO A 131 -7.73 -22.53 -10.30
CA PRO A 131 -8.00 -21.21 -9.72
C PRO A 131 -6.85 -20.24 -9.99
N VAL A 132 -7.18 -18.98 -10.19
CA VAL A 132 -6.22 -17.91 -10.49
C VAL A 132 -6.26 -16.84 -9.41
N TYR A 133 -5.10 -16.52 -8.84
CA TYR A 133 -4.94 -15.43 -7.89
C TYR A 133 -4.13 -14.32 -8.55
N VAL A 134 -4.71 -13.12 -8.65
CA VAL A 134 -4.08 -11.95 -9.27
C VAL A 134 -3.74 -10.91 -8.20
N PHE A 135 -2.48 -10.58 -8.06
CA PHE A 135 -2.01 -9.58 -7.10
C PHE A 135 -1.85 -8.21 -7.73
N ILE A 136 -2.44 -7.20 -7.09
CA ILE A 136 -2.25 -5.78 -7.39
C ILE A 136 -1.43 -5.16 -6.27
N HIS A 137 -0.22 -4.70 -6.58
CA HIS A 137 0.70 -4.19 -5.58
C HIS A 137 0.27 -2.85 -4.99
N GLY A 138 0.73 -2.58 -3.77
CA GLY A 138 0.59 -1.30 -3.08
C GLY A 138 1.69 -0.30 -3.42
N GLY A 139 1.88 0.67 -2.52
CA GLY A 139 2.89 1.73 -2.64
C GLY A 139 2.29 3.10 -2.90
N SER A 140 1.09 3.36 -2.38
CA SER A 140 0.38 4.66 -2.43
C SER A 140 0.20 5.23 -3.83
N PHE A 141 0.14 4.40 -4.85
CA PHE A 141 0.11 4.78 -6.28
C PHE A 141 1.38 5.49 -6.77
N GLU A 142 2.47 5.46 -6.03
CA GLU A 142 3.72 6.14 -6.36
C GLU A 142 4.88 5.19 -6.61
N THR A 143 4.87 4.04 -5.95
CA THR A 143 5.93 3.04 -6.01
C THR A 143 5.37 1.62 -6.08
N GLY A 144 6.24 0.66 -6.33
CA GLY A 144 5.89 -0.75 -6.36
C GLY A 144 6.00 -1.38 -7.74
N SER A 145 5.93 -2.70 -7.79
CA SER A 145 5.91 -3.46 -9.04
C SER A 145 5.44 -4.89 -8.83
N GLY A 146 4.93 -5.53 -9.88
CA GLY A 146 4.64 -6.95 -9.90
C GLY A 146 5.88 -7.85 -9.90
N SER A 147 7.05 -7.27 -10.16
CA SER A 147 8.35 -7.99 -10.12
C SER A 147 9.10 -7.84 -8.81
N HIS A 148 8.52 -7.17 -7.79
CA HIS A 148 9.12 -7.07 -6.47
C HIS A 148 9.24 -8.45 -5.82
N LYS A 149 10.41 -8.78 -5.25
CA LYS A 149 10.71 -10.13 -4.71
C LYS A 149 9.73 -10.64 -3.66
N MET A 150 9.15 -9.73 -2.87
CA MET A 150 8.10 -10.07 -1.92
C MET A 150 6.85 -10.63 -2.61
N ASN A 151 6.54 -10.15 -3.81
CA ASN A 151 5.28 -10.43 -4.50
C ASN A 151 5.36 -11.63 -5.46
N HIS A 152 6.53 -12.29 -5.60
CA HIS A 152 6.65 -13.45 -6.50
C HIS A 152 5.75 -14.59 -6.05
N GLY A 153 4.99 -15.14 -6.98
CA GLY A 153 4.07 -16.26 -6.75
C GLY A 153 4.72 -17.63 -6.61
N ASP A 154 6.04 -17.76 -6.80
CA ASP A 154 6.78 -19.02 -6.84
C ASP A 154 6.57 -19.90 -5.60
N VAL A 155 6.74 -19.34 -4.39
CA VAL A 155 6.62 -20.10 -3.14
C VAL A 155 5.19 -20.54 -2.86
N ILE A 156 4.22 -19.63 -3.01
CA ILE A 156 2.80 -19.94 -2.74
C ILE A 156 2.23 -20.96 -3.74
N VAL A 157 2.64 -20.90 -5.01
CA VAL A 157 2.29 -21.91 -6.01
C VAL A 157 2.95 -23.25 -5.68
N ALA A 158 4.26 -23.29 -5.33
CA ALA A 158 4.93 -24.49 -4.93
C ALA A 158 4.28 -25.14 -3.68
N GLN A 159 3.88 -24.32 -2.69
CA GLN A 159 3.13 -24.83 -1.54
C GLN A 159 1.80 -25.46 -1.96
N SER A 160 1.04 -24.82 -2.84
CA SER A 160 -0.25 -25.37 -3.32
C SER A 160 -0.10 -26.71 -4.03
N VAL A 161 0.99 -26.90 -4.78
CA VAL A 161 1.33 -28.19 -5.42
C VAL A 161 1.63 -29.27 -4.39
N SER A 162 2.48 -28.95 -3.41
CA SER A 162 2.85 -29.87 -2.33
C SER A 162 1.64 -30.27 -1.47
N ASP A 163 0.84 -29.30 -1.06
CA ASP A 163 -0.36 -29.52 -0.24
C ASP A 163 -1.40 -30.36 -0.98
N THR A 164 -1.53 -30.18 -2.31
CA THR A 164 -2.39 -31.04 -3.15
C THR A 164 -1.87 -32.46 -3.22
N ALA A 165 -0.56 -32.63 -3.38
CA ALA A 165 0.06 -33.96 -3.42
C ALA A 165 -0.06 -34.74 -2.09
N LEU A 166 -0.13 -34.01 -0.96
CA LEU A 166 -0.33 -34.57 0.37
C LEU A 166 -1.83 -34.77 0.73
N GLY A 167 -2.75 -34.36 -0.14
CA GLY A 167 -4.19 -34.48 0.05
C GLY A 167 -4.81 -33.43 0.99
N GLU A 168 -4.07 -32.38 1.34
CA GLU A 168 -4.52 -31.28 2.19
C GLU A 168 -5.26 -30.19 1.39
N ARG A 169 -5.19 -30.26 0.05
CA ARG A 169 -5.84 -29.37 -0.89
C ARG A 169 -6.38 -30.18 -2.08
N THR A 170 -7.51 -29.74 -2.63
CA THR A 170 -8.12 -30.42 -3.79
C THR A 170 -7.34 -30.21 -5.07
N GLU A 171 -6.80 -28.99 -5.28
CA GLU A 171 -6.08 -28.59 -6.47
C GLU A 171 -5.11 -27.44 -6.19
N PRO A 172 -3.99 -27.34 -6.91
CA PRO A 172 -3.10 -26.19 -6.84
C PRO A 172 -3.74 -24.96 -7.53
N PHE A 173 -3.01 -23.84 -7.59
CA PHE A 173 -3.48 -22.63 -8.24
C PHE A 173 -2.39 -21.94 -9.07
N ILE A 174 -2.80 -20.96 -9.87
CA ILE A 174 -1.95 -20.07 -10.64
C ILE A 174 -1.88 -18.71 -9.94
N ALA A 175 -0.68 -18.15 -9.81
CA ALA A 175 -0.47 -16.79 -9.29
C ALA A 175 -0.07 -15.85 -10.43
N VAL A 176 -0.64 -14.65 -10.44
CA VAL A 176 -0.35 -13.57 -11.39
C VAL A 176 0.00 -12.31 -10.63
N THR A 177 1.01 -11.58 -11.08
CA THR A 177 1.31 -10.21 -10.61
C THR A 177 1.39 -9.27 -11.80
N LEU A 178 1.08 -8.00 -11.60
CA LEU A 178 1.03 -7.03 -12.71
C LEU A 178 1.64 -5.68 -12.31
N ASN A 179 2.07 -4.93 -13.31
CA ASN A 179 2.42 -3.52 -13.18
C ASN A 179 1.26 -2.63 -13.65
N TYR A 180 1.20 -1.42 -13.14
CA TYR A 180 0.32 -0.36 -13.61
C TYR A 180 1.03 0.99 -13.46
N ARG A 181 0.68 1.99 -14.27
CA ARG A 181 1.31 3.31 -14.21
C ARG A 181 1.07 4.00 -12.87
N LEU A 182 2.11 4.67 -12.40
CA LEU A 182 2.23 5.27 -11.08
C LEU A 182 2.40 6.79 -11.19
N GLY A 183 2.20 7.47 -10.07
CA GLY A 183 2.44 8.90 -9.95
C GLY A 183 1.65 9.72 -10.97
N LEU A 184 2.27 10.73 -11.52
CA LEU A 184 1.68 11.57 -12.58
C LEU A 184 1.25 10.78 -13.81
N LEU A 185 2.03 9.77 -14.20
CA LEU A 185 1.71 8.94 -15.36
C LEU A 185 0.46 8.09 -15.15
N GLY A 186 0.12 7.78 -13.89
CA GLY A 186 -1.04 6.95 -13.51
C GLY A 186 -2.30 7.72 -13.17
N SER A 187 -2.20 8.99 -12.72
CA SER A 187 -3.37 9.68 -12.12
C SER A 187 -3.46 11.17 -12.44
N LEU A 188 -2.76 11.67 -13.47
CA LEU A 188 -2.91 13.07 -13.85
C LEU A 188 -4.34 13.37 -14.25
N HIS A 189 -4.89 14.48 -13.75
CA HIS A 189 -6.23 14.97 -14.13
C HIS A 189 -6.32 15.20 -15.63
N SER A 190 -7.44 14.81 -16.23
CA SER A 190 -7.76 15.06 -17.63
C SER A 190 -9.11 15.74 -17.75
N ASP A 191 -9.19 16.74 -18.61
CA ASP A 191 -10.43 17.44 -18.98
C ASP A 191 -11.22 16.68 -20.06
N GLU A 192 -10.67 15.57 -20.55
CA GLU A 192 -11.34 14.74 -21.54
C GLU A 192 -12.47 13.92 -20.91
N VAL A 193 -13.48 13.60 -21.70
CA VAL A 193 -14.64 12.79 -21.29
C VAL A 193 -14.23 11.43 -20.73
N THR A 194 -13.12 10.88 -21.21
CA THR A 194 -12.55 9.60 -20.73
C THR A 194 -11.87 9.71 -19.36
N GLY A 195 -11.75 10.93 -18.81
CA GLY A 195 -11.08 11.18 -17.55
C GLY A 195 -9.57 10.87 -17.57
N GLY A 196 -8.95 10.98 -16.39
CA GLY A 196 -7.59 10.50 -16.12
C GLY A 196 -7.62 9.11 -15.51
N ASN A 197 -7.06 8.96 -14.29
CA ASN A 197 -7.01 7.66 -13.59
C ASN A 197 -6.43 6.51 -14.45
N TYR A 198 -5.40 6.82 -15.25
CA TYR A 198 -4.81 5.89 -16.22
C TYR A 198 -4.30 4.60 -15.59
N GLY A 199 -3.69 4.68 -14.38
CA GLY A 199 -3.21 3.51 -13.64
C GLY A 199 -4.33 2.57 -13.22
N LEU A 200 -5.50 3.10 -12.86
CA LEU A 200 -6.69 2.29 -12.61
C LEU A 200 -7.18 1.61 -13.90
N GLY A 201 -7.17 2.34 -15.00
CA GLY A 201 -7.47 1.81 -16.33
C GLY A 201 -6.52 0.67 -16.74
N ASP A 202 -5.23 0.80 -16.43
CA ASP A 202 -4.23 -0.24 -16.69
C ASP A 202 -4.53 -1.52 -15.91
N GLN A 203 -4.95 -1.41 -14.63
CA GLN A 203 -5.33 -2.55 -13.81
C GLN A 203 -6.58 -3.25 -14.35
N LYS A 204 -7.62 -2.51 -14.74
CA LYS A 204 -8.79 -3.07 -15.43
C LYS A 204 -8.38 -3.82 -16.71
N ARG A 205 -7.48 -3.22 -17.48
CA ARG A 205 -6.96 -3.83 -18.72
C ARG A 205 -6.18 -5.12 -18.46
N ALA A 206 -5.40 -5.18 -17.38
CA ALA A 206 -4.69 -6.40 -16.99
C ALA A 206 -5.67 -7.51 -16.57
N LEU A 207 -6.73 -7.18 -15.83
CA LEU A 207 -7.77 -8.15 -15.45
C LEU A 207 -8.54 -8.67 -16.66
N GLU A 208 -8.91 -7.81 -17.61
CA GLU A 208 -9.52 -8.21 -18.89
C GLU A 208 -8.57 -9.13 -19.68
N TRP A 209 -7.28 -8.82 -19.67
CA TRP A 209 -6.28 -9.67 -20.31
C TRP A 209 -6.22 -11.06 -19.64
N VAL A 210 -6.22 -11.12 -18.31
CA VAL A 210 -6.27 -12.39 -17.56
C VAL A 210 -7.52 -13.19 -17.93
N LYS A 211 -8.70 -12.59 -17.87
CA LYS A 211 -9.96 -13.26 -18.26
C LYS A 211 -9.92 -13.80 -19.70
N SER A 212 -9.25 -13.10 -20.61
CA SER A 212 -9.18 -13.48 -22.02
C SER A 212 -8.11 -14.51 -22.36
N ASN A 213 -7.04 -14.63 -21.56
CA ASN A 213 -5.85 -15.38 -21.96
C ASN A 213 -5.38 -16.43 -20.94
N ILE A 214 -5.84 -16.42 -19.69
CA ILE A 214 -5.30 -17.30 -18.66
C ILE A 214 -5.55 -18.80 -18.92
N ASP A 215 -6.57 -19.09 -19.71
CA ASP A 215 -6.92 -20.46 -20.14
C ASP A 215 -5.78 -21.17 -20.85
N ILE A 216 -4.96 -20.45 -21.64
CA ILE A 216 -3.81 -21.05 -22.34
C ILE A 216 -2.69 -21.43 -21.38
N PHE A 217 -2.68 -20.84 -20.17
CA PHE A 217 -1.76 -21.20 -19.09
C PHE A 217 -2.34 -22.26 -18.13
N GLY A 218 -3.55 -22.76 -18.42
CA GLY A 218 -4.25 -23.76 -17.61
C GLY A 218 -5.09 -23.17 -16.48
N GLY A 219 -5.29 -21.85 -16.45
CA GLY A 219 -6.15 -21.20 -15.48
C GLY A 219 -7.63 -21.25 -15.83
N ASP A 220 -8.48 -21.11 -14.82
CA ASP A 220 -9.91 -20.97 -14.98
C ASP A 220 -10.28 -19.48 -14.97
N SER A 221 -10.61 -18.94 -16.14
CA SER A 221 -11.05 -17.56 -16.30
C SER A 221 -12.38 -17.23 -15.58
N THR A 222 -13.10 -18.24 -15.10
CA THR A 222 -14.32 -18.10 -14.31
C THR A 222 -14.10 -18.29 -12.79
N ASN A 223 -12.83 -18.46 -12.36
CA ASN A 223 -12.45 -18.62 -10.97
C ASN A 223 -11.21 -17.75 -10.65
N VAL A 224 -11.38 -16.44 -10.79
CA VAL A 224 -10.33 -15.44 -10.57
C VAL A 224 -10.56 -14.74 -9.23
N THR A 225 -9.60 -14.87 -8.33
CA THR A 225 -9.54 -14.10 -7.08
C THR A 225 -8.51 -12.99 -7.25
N VAL A 226 -8.94 -11.74 -7.14
CA VAL A 226 -8.01 -10.61 -7.07
C VAL A 226 -7.67 -10.30 -5.62
N PHE A 227 -6.40 -10.06 -5.34
CA PHE A 227 -5.98 -9.58 -4.02
C PHE A 227 -4.98 -8.45 -4.16
N GLY A 228 -4.98 -7.54 -3.20
CA GLY A 228 -4.12 -6.37 -3.24
C GLY A 228 -3.92 -5.76 -1.87
N GLN A 229 -2.88 -4.98 -1.74
CA GLN A 229 -2.50 -4.32 -0.50
C GLN A 229 -2.39 -2.81 -0.72
N ASP A 230 -2.79 -1.98 0.29
CA ASP A 230 -2.69 -0.51 0.26
C ASP A 230 -3.37 0.06 -1.01
N ALA A 231 -2.63 0.70 -1.92
CA ALA A 231 -3.11 1.22 -3.20
C ALA A 231 -3.78 0.14 -4.07
N GLY A 232 -3.24 -1.08 -4.08
CA GLY A 232 -3.84 -2.21 -4.79
C GLY A 232 -5.19 -2.61 -4.21
N ALA A 233 -5.33 -2.62 -2.89
CA ALA A 233 -6.59 -2.88 -2.22
C ALA A 233 -7.62 -1.77 -2.49
N MET A 234 -7.19 -0.49 -2.43
CA MET A 234 -8.04 0.64 -2.79
C MET A 234 -8.55 0.51 -4.24
N SER A 235 -7.67 0.16 -5.18
CA SER A 235 -8.03 -0.06 -6.58
C SER A 235 -9.09 -1.16 -6.74
N ILE A 236 -8.94 -2.29 -6.04
CA ILE A 236 -9.89 -3.40 -6.09
C ILE A 236 -11.29 -2.94 -5.62
N GLY A 237 -11.35 -2.14 -4.57
CA GLY A 237 -12.61 -1.54 -4.12
C GLY A 237 -13.22 -0.65 -5.19
N ILE A 238 -12.43 0.24 -5.80
CA ILE A 238 -12.90 1.15 -6.86
C ILE A 238 -13.33 0.39 -8.13
N ILE A 239 -12.60 -0.68 -8.51
CA ILE A 239 -12.97 -1.50 -9.68
C ILE A 239 -14.33 -2.17 -9.47
N GLN A 240 -14.74 -2.43 -8.24
CA GLN A 240 -16.07 -2.96 -7.92
C GLN A 240 -17.20 -1.91 -7.97
N GLN A 241 -16.88 -0.63 -8.11
CA GLN A 241 -17.90 0.37 -8.38
C GLN A 241 -18.62 -0.01 -9.68
N ALA A 242 -19.91 -0.28 -9.56
CA ALA A 242 -20.70 -0.57 -10.72
C ALA A 242 -20.68 0.69 -11.58
N THR A 243 -20.08 0.60 -12.74
CA THR A 243 -20.23 1.64 -13.74
C THR A 243 -21.69 1.67 -14.12
N ALA A 244 -22.42 2.64 -13.57
CA ALA A 244 -23.85 2.83 -13.85
C ALA A 244 -24.14 3.04 -15.35
N SER A 245 -23.11 3.26 -16.14
CA SER A 245 -23.17 3.47 -17.58
C SER A 245 -23.17 2.19 -18.40
N GLU A 246 -22.83 1.07 -17.80
CA GLU A 246 -22.97 -0.22 -18.48
C GLU A 246 -24.34 -0.82 -18.12
N ASP A 247 -25.43 -0.15 -18.53
CA ASP A 247 -26.77 -0.71 -18.49
C ASP A 247 -26.71 -2.18 -18.97
N ASN A 248 -26.83 -3.12 -18.03
CA ASN A 248 -26.85 -4.57 -18.22
C ASN A 248 -25.53 -5.31 -18.55
N LYS A 249 -24.34 -4.73 -18.42
CA LYS A 249 -23.13 -5.57 -18.40
C LYS A 249 -22.91 -6.12 -16.99
N GLN A 250 -22.84 -7.44 -16.90
CA GLN A 250 -22.46 -8.15 -15.68
C GLN A 250 -21.00 -7.77 -15.36
N PHE A 251 -20.71 -7.55 -14.06
CA PHE A 251 -19.34 -7.40 -13.58
C PHE A 251 -18.51 -8.65 -13.95
N ASP A 252 -17.40 -8.48 -14.65
CA ASP A 252 -16.62 -9.58 -15.21
C ASP A 252 -15.08 -9.34 -15.14
N TYR A 253 -14.61 -8.65 -14.11
CA TYR A 253 -13.17 -8.50 -13.91
C TYR A 253 -12.58 -9.62 -13.06
N PHE A 254 -13.30 -10.08 -12.05
CA PHE A 254 -12.91 -11.15 -11.13
C PHE A 254 -14.14 -11.70 -10.40
N ASP A 255 -13.96 -12.84 -9.73
CA ASP A 255 -15.05 -13.57 -9.09
C ASP A 255 -15.02 -13.47 -7.56
N ARG A 256 -13.87 -13.11 -6.98
CA ARG A 256 -13.65 -12.90 -5.54
C ARG A 256 -12.57 -11.83 -5.32
N ALA A 257 -12.60 -11.16 -4.17
CA ALA A 257 -11.66 -10.11 -3.82
C ALA A 257 -11.10 -10.23 -2.40
N ILE A 258 -9.82 -9.88 -2.23
CA ILE A 258 -9.19 -9.73 -0.91
C ILE A 258 -8.49 -8.36 -0.89
N MET A 259 -8.91 -7.47 -0.03
CA MET A 259 -8.40 -6.11 0.10
C MET A 259 -7.64 -5.97 1.43
N GLN A 260 -6.31 -5.92 1.35
CA GLN A 260 -5.42 -5.82 2.51
C GLN A 260 -5.05 -4.36 2.77
N SER A 261 -5.25 -3.88 3.99
CA SER A 261 -4.91 -2.50 4.38
C SER A 261 -5.53 -1.46 3.44
N ASN A 262 -6.80 -1.64 3.08
CA ASN A 262 -7.53 -0.66 2.29
C ASN A 262 -7.92 0.53 3.18
N PRO A 263 -7.40 1.76 2.93
CA PRO A 263 -7.79 2.95 3.69
C PRO A 263 -9.18 3.45 3.27
N ILE A 264 -10.19 2.60 3.41
CA ILE A 264 -11.56 2.82 2.93
C ILE A 264 -12.25 4.00 3.62
N GLY A 265 -11.77 4.35 4.82
CA GLY A 265 -12.20 5.55 5.55
C GLY A 265 -11.54 6.85 5.08
N LEU A 266 -10.71 6.82 4.04
CA LEU A 266 -10.08 8.01 3.48
C LEU A 266 -10.79 8.44 2.20
N ALA A 267 -11.29 9.67 2.18
CA ALA A 267 -12.00 10.20 1.02
C ALA A 267 -11.08 10.32 -0.20
N LEU A 268 -11.57 9.93 -1.37
CA LEU A 268 -10.94 10.30 -2.63
C LEU A 268 -11.06 11.81 -2.85
N LYS A 269 -10.02 12.41 -3.41
CA LYS A 269 -10.08 13.79 -3.88
C LYS A 269 -11.07 13.92 -5.03
N ASP A 270 -11.70 15.05 -5.13
CA ASP A 270 -12.55 15.40 -6.25
C ASP A 270 -11.75 15.86 -7.49
N SER A 271 -12.42 16.08 -8.59
CA SER A 271 -11.85 16.56 -9.85
C SER A 271 -11.11 17.90 -9.68
N SER A 272 -11.67 18.83 -8.90
CA SER A 272 -11.06 20.14 -8.66
C SER A 272 -9.72 20.05 -7.91
N ALA A 273 -9.65 19.19 -6.89
CA ALA A 273 -8.40 18.94 -6.16
C ALA A 273 -7.34 18.27 -7.07
N ALA A 274 -7.77 17.34 -7.93
CA ALA A 274 -6.89 16.70 -8.91
C ALA A 274 -6.37 17.69 -9.97
N GLU A 275 -7.21 18.61 -10.44
CA GLU A 275 -6.85 19.70 -11.35
C GLU A 275 -5.82 20.66 -10.68
N SER A 276 -6.02 21.03 -9.44
CA SER A 276 -5.06 21.85 -8.68
C SER A 276 -3.67 21.19 -8.56
N ILE A 277 -3.62 19.88 -8.42
CA ILE A 277 -2.35 19.12 -8.47
C ILE A 277 -1.73 19.22 -9.86
N LYS A 278 -2.51 19.00 -10.93
CA LYS A 278 -2.06 19.14 -12.33
C LYS A 278 -1.49 20.53 -12.59
N ASP A 279 -2.18 21.58 -12.18
CA ASP A 279 -1.74 22.96 -12.35
C ASP A 279 -0.42 23.21 -11.64
N THR A 280 -0.29 22.74 -10.41
CA THR A 280 0.93 22.87 -9.62
C THR A 280 2.13 22.23 -10.33
N VAL A 281 2.02 20.99 -10.77
CA VAL A 281 3.11 20.26 -11.42
C VAL A 281 3.39 20.80 -12.82
N THR A 282 2.38 21.29 -13.54
CA THR A 282 2.53 21.93 -14.84
C THR A 282 3.27 23.26 -14.73
N GLN A 283 2.92 24.07 -13.74
CA GLN A 283 3.62 25.32 -13.46
C GLN A 283 5.09 25.07 -13.12
N TYR A 284 5.38 24.09 -12.27
CA TYR A 284 6.75 23.71 -11.93
C TYR A 284 7.54 23.25 -13.17
N ALA A 285 6.96 22.37 -14.00
CA ALA A 285 7.58 21.90 -15.23
C ALA A 285 7.92 23.06 -16.18
N SER A 286 7.00 24.03 -16.31
CA SER A 286 7.22 25.24 -17.12
C SER A 286 8.32 26.13 -16.57
N GLN A 287 8.38 26.33 -15.26
CA GLN A 287 9.38 27.17 -14.60
C GLN A 287 10.77 26.53 -14.60
N GLN A 288 10.83 25.25 -14.24
CA GLN A 288 12.10 24.53 -14.05
C GLN A 288 12.73 24.09 -15.38
N TYR A 289 11.90 23.57 -16.30
CA TYR A 289 12.37 22.96 -17.54
C TYR A 289 11.99 23.72 -18.80
N GLN A 290 11.23 24.81 -18.69
CA GLN A 290 10.69 25.58 -19.83
C GLN A 290 9.97 24.66 -20.84
N SER A 291 9.25 23.66 -20.34
CA SER A 291 8.63 22.58 -21.11
C SER A 291 7.23 22.25 -20.58
N THR A 292 6.48 21.47 -21.35
CA THR A 292 5.20 20.89 -20.92
C THR A 292 5.43 19.47 -20.41
N LEU A 293 4.51 18.93 -19.62
CA LEU A 293 4.60 17.58 -19.03
C LEU A 293 4.78 16.48 -20.10
N GLU A 294 4.14 16.65 -21.27
CA GLU A 294 4.23 15.67 -22.35
C GLU A 294 5.61 15.56 -22.98
N LYS A 295 6.43 16.63 -22.87
CA LYS A 295 7.76 16.75 -23.47
C LYS A 295 8.90 16.49 -22.51
N LEU A 296 8.63 16.34 -21.23
CA LEU A 296 9.65 16.03 -20.24
C LEU A 296 10.22 14.62 -20.46
N THR A 297 11.46 14.41 -20.06
CA THR A 297 11.98 13.03 -19.96
C THR A 297 11.27 12.28 -18.84
N THR A 298 11.40 10.95 -18.82
CA THR A 298 10.81 10.12 -17.77
C THR A 298 11.36 10.50 -16.39
N GLU A 299 12.66 10.75 -16.28
CA GLU A 299 13.32 11.18 -15.05
C GLU A 299 12.78 12.52 -14.56
N GLN A 300 12.58 13.48 -15.50
CA GLN A 300 12.00 14.78 -15.17
C GLN A 300 10.54 14.68 -14.70
N ILE A 301 9.73 13.74 -15.24
CA ILE A 301 8.37 13.47 -14.75
C ILE A 301 8.42 12.95 -13.31
N VAL A 302 9.32 12.01 -13.01
CA VAL A 302 9.51 11.48 -11.65
C VAL A 302 9.97 12.59 -10.69
N GLU A 303 10.82 13.52 -11.12
CA GLU A 303 11.23 14.66 -10.30
C GLU A 303 10.06 15.64 -10.06
N VAL A 304 9.31 15.98 -11.10
CA VAL A 304 8.17 16.90 -11.01
C VAL A 304 7.09 16.35 -10.08
N GLN A 305 6.83 15.05 -10.10
CA GLN A 305 5.80 14.48 -9.22
C GLN A 305 6.11 14.64 -7.73
N GLN A 306 7.37 14.76 -7.31
CA GLN A 306 7.74 14.98 -5.91
C GLN A 306 7.23 16.32 -5.36
N ILE A 307 6.90 17.28 -6.24
CA ILE A 307 6.37 18.58 -5.83
C ILE A 307 5.03 18.47 -5.10
N ALA A 308 4.14 17.57 -5.56
CA ALA A 308 2.88 17.33 -4.86
C ALA A 308 3.08 16.57 -3.53
N ASN A 309 4.21 15.87 -3.38
CA ASN A 309 4.57 15.13 -2.18
C ASN A 309 5.32 15.95 -1.14
N ARG A 310 5.65 17.19 -1.43
CA ARG A 310 6.37 18.05 -0.49
C ARG A 310 5.56 18.26 0.80
N ALA A 311 6.25 18.26 1.92
CA ALA A 311 5.66 18.39 3.24
C ALA A 311 4.82 19.68 3.41
N ASP A 312 5.27 20.79 2.81
CA ASP A 312 4.57 22.07 2.82
C ASP A 312 3.21 21.98 2.06
N LYS A 313 3.15 21.24 0.96
CA LYS A 313 1.90 21.01 0.22
C LYS A 313 0.93 20.13 1.02
N LYS A 314 1.43 19.06 1.64
CA LYS A 314 0.62 18.21 2.52
C LYS A 314 0.06 19.01 3.69
N LEU A 315 0.89 19.85 4.32
CA LEU A 315 0.48 20.68 5.44
C LEU A 315 -0.62 21.70 5.03
N ILE A 316 -0.49 22.34 3.85
CA ILE A 316 -1.55 23.21 3.32
C ILE A 316 -2.87 22.43 3.15
N GLY A 317 -2.81 21.23 2.56
CA GLY A 317 -3.98 20.37 2.39
C GLY A 317 -4.70 20.09 3.72
N TRP A 318 -3.95 19.82 4.78
CA TRP A 318 -4.51 19.58 6.12
C TRP A 318 -5.21 20.80 6.72
N PHE A 319 -4.68 22.00 6.48
CA PHE A 319 -5.31 23.22 6.99
C PHE A 319 -6.55 23.66 6.18
N THR A 320 -6.60 23.28 4.90
CA THR A 320 -7.58 23.83 3.97
C THR A 320 -8.71 22.90 3.60
N SER A 321 -8.58 21.59 3.87
CA SER A 321 -9.59 20.59 3.52
C SER A 321 -9.66 19.49 4.56
N ASN A 322 -10.78 18.75 4.54
CA ASN A 322 -10.86 17.46 5.25
C ASN A 322 -9.77 16.51 4.75
N PRO A 323 -9.30 15.57 5.59
CA PRO A 323 -8.31 14.60 5.15
C PRO A 323 -8.87 13.79 4.00
N ASN A 324 -8.22 13.92 2.87
CA ASN A 324 -8.52 13.17 1.68
C ASN A 324 -7.21 12.76 1.00
N THR A 325 -7.32 12.01 -0.08
CA THR A 325 -6.15 11.51 -0.77
C THR A 325 -5.24 12.61 -1.33
N SER A 326 -5.74 13.85 -1.57
CA SER A 326 -4.86 14.93 -2.05
C SER A 326 -3.78 15.32 -1.06
N SER A 327 -4.03 15.17 0.25
CA SER A 327 -3.06 15.51 1.29
C SER A 327 -2.06 14.39 1.58
N VAL A 328 -2.48 13.13 1.50
CA VAL A 328 -1.66 11.97 1.96
C VAL A 328 -1.24 11.04 0.84
N MET A 329 -2.02 10.94 -0.22
CA MET A 329 -1.75 10.16 -1.43
C MET A 329 -2.15 10.97 -2.68
N PRO A 330 -1.37 12.01 -3.05
CA PRO A 330 -1.78 12.95 -4.10
C PRO A 330 -2.00 12.28 -5.47
N TYR A 331 -1.42 11.11 -5.69
CA TYR A 331 -1.56 10.34 -6.93
C TYR A 331 -2.54 9.17 -6.82
N ALA A 332 -3.30 9.05 -5.72
CA ALA A 332 -4.45 8.14 -5.69
C ALA A 332 -5.52 8.59 -6.72
N PRO A 333 -6.38 7.69 -7.17
CA PRO A 333 -7.50 8.04 -8.04
C PRO A 333 -8.34 9.21 -7.51
N TYR A 334 -9.02 9.90 -8.39
CA TYR A 334 -9.91 11.00 -8.05
C TYR A 334 -11.31 10.75 -8.61
N LEU A 335 -12.31 11.37 -7.98
CA LEU A 335 -13.69 11.33 -8.48
C LEU A 335 -13.78 12.06 -9.82
N GLU A 336 -14.31 11.39 -10.84
CA GLU A 336 -14.45 11.93 -12.21
C GLU A 336 -15.81 12.58 -12.44
N VAL A 337 -16.73 12.46 -11.47
CA VAL A 337 -18.08 13.01 -11.53
C VAL A 337 -18.22 14.13 -10.51
N ASP A 338 -18.56 15.33 -10.97
CA ASP A 338 -18.90 16.44 -10.09
C ASP A 338 -20.28 16.23 -9.47
N LYS A 339 -20.43 16.60 -8.18
CA LYS A 339 -21.67 16.44 -7.40
C LYS A 339 -22.89 17.13 -8.02
N ASP A 340 -22.69 18.13 -8.89
CA ASP A 340 -23.73 19.00 -9.44
C ASP A 340 -24.05 18.77 -10.92
N GLU A 341 -23.38 17.86 -11.60
CA GLU A 341 -23.65 17.57 -13.00
C GLU A 341 -24.01 16.11 -13.22
N GLU A 342 -25.21 15.86 -13.77
CA GLU A 342 -25.62 14.61 -14.43
C GLU A 342 -24.74 14.30 -15.67
N LYS A 343 -23.47 14.63 -15.66
CA LYS A 343 -22.50 14.18 -16.65
C LYS A 343 -22.12 12.75 -16.39
N ASN A 344 -23.08 11.86 -16.50
CA ASN A 344 -22.82 10.46 -16.78
C ASN A 344 -22.21 10.35 -18.17
N SER A 345 -20.93 10.72 -18.32
CA SER A 345 -20.18 10.14 -19.41
C SER A 345 -20.03 8.66 -19.05
N GLY A 346 -20.61 7.75 -19.79
CA GLY A 346 -20.51 6.31 -19.60
C GLY A 346 -19.09 5.74 -19.62
N GLN A 347 -18.09 6.55 -19.35
CA GLN A 347 -16.66 6.28 -19.38
C GLN A 347 -15.93 6.63 -18.08
N ALA A 348 -16.59 7.33 -17.11
CA ALA A 348 -15.99 7.61 -15.81
C ALA A 348 -15.67 6.32 -15.07
N GLN A 349 -14.45 6.20 -14.55
CA GLN A 349 -13.98 5.01 -13.86
C GLN A 349 -14.19 5.06 -12.34
N VAL A 350 -14.26 6.28 -11.77
CA VAL A 350 -14.39 6.54 -10.35
C VAL A 350 -15.57 7.49 -10.13
N ILE A 351 -16.68 6.94 -9.69
CA ILE A 351 -17.98 7.65 -9.66
C ILE A 351 -18.49 7.96 -8.26
N GLU A 352 -17.96 7.28 -7.24
CA GLU A 352 -18.40 7.42 -5.86
C GLU A 352 -17.25 7.24 -4.88
N GLN A 353 -17.45 7.66 -3.65
CA GLN A 353 -16.48 7.44 -2.58
C GLN A 353 -16.37 5.95 -2.22
N PRO A 354 -15.18 5.46 -1.80
CA PRO A 354 -14.96 4.03 -1.49
C PRO A 354 -15.97 3.45 -0.50
N TYR A 355 -16.36 4.21 0.51
CA TYR A 355 -17.32 3.76 1.53
C TYR A 355 -18.76 3.63 1.02
N GLN A 356 -19.07 4.18 -0.16
CA GLN A 356 -20.39 4.10 -0.79
C GLN A 356 -20.53 2.89 -1.70
N THR A 357 -19.39 2.27 -2.04
CA THR A 357 -19.35 1.18 -3.01
C THR A 357 -20.07 -0.07 -2.50
N GLN A 358 -21.01 -0.58 -3.30
CA GLN A 358 -21.60 -1.90 -3.10
C GLN A 358 -20.77 -2.94 -3.85
N PHE A 359 -20.09 -3.82 -3.12
CA PHE A 359 -19.21 -4.82 -3.72
C PHE A 359 -19.99 -5.80 -4.59
N GLN A 360 -19.40 -6.17 -5.73
CA GLN A 360 -20.05 -7.02 -6.72
C GLN A 360 -19.78 -8.50 -6.49
N VAL A 361 -18.73 -8.84 -5.75
CA VAL A 361 -18.28 -10.22 -5.50
C VAL A 361 -17.96 -10.43 -4.01
N PRO A 362 -17.96 -11.69 -3.54
CA PRO A 362 -17.50 -12.01 -2.18
C PRO A 362 -16.14 -11.38 -1.90
N THR A 363 -16.06 -10.59 -0.83
CA THR A 363 -14.90 -9.74 -0.53
C THR A 363 -14.40 -9.94 0.89
N VAL A 364 -13.10 -10.09 1.06
CA VAL A 364 -12.41 -10.04 2.35
C VAL A 364 -11.79 -8.67 2.52
N LEU A 365 -12.13 -7.97 3.60
CA LEU A 365 -11.46 -6.76 4.03
C LEU A 365 -10.48 -7.11 5.15
N SER A 366 -9.22 -6.71 5.01
CA SER A 366 -8.25 -6.89 6.09
C SER A 366 -7.50 -5.61 6.40
N TYR A 367 -7.07 -5.48 7.64
CA TYR A 367 -6.27 -4.36 8.11
C TYR A 367 -5.29 -4.82 9.19
N ASN A 368 -4.18 -4.10 9.29
CA ASN A 368 -3.22 -4.25 10.36
C ASN A 368 -3.59 -3.32 11.53
N LYS A 369 -3.32 -3.74 12.74
CA LYS A 369 -3.64 -2.96 13.95
C LYS A 369 -3.03 -1.55 13.97
N TYR A 370 -1.94 -1.34 13.23
CA TYR A 370 -1.20 -0.08 13.16
C TYR A 370 -1.01 0.39 11.70
N ASP A 371 -1.95 0.13 10.81
CA ASP A 371 -1.90 0.56 9.40
C ASP A 371 -1.76 2.08 9.25
N SER A 372 -2.40 2.85 10.14
CA SER A 372 -2.37 4.31 10.11
C SER A 372 -1.00 4.92 10.38
N SER A 373 -0.01 4.16 10.84
CA SER A 373 1.32 4.66 11.17
C SER A 373 1.94 5.49 10.05
N LYS A 374 1.64 5.17 8.79
CA LYS A 374 2.06 5.91 7.60
C LYS A 374 1.45 7.33 7.51
N PHE A 375 0.20 7.50 7.93
CA PHE A 375 -0.51 8.78 7.87
C PHE A 375 -0.35 9.58 9.16
N ALA A 376 -0.28 8.89 10.30
CA ALA A 376 -0.18 9.50 11.61
C ALA A 376 1.22 10.04 11.92
N SER A 377 2.28 9.45 11.37
CA SER A 377 3.68 9.71 11.73
C SER A 377 4.12 11.18 11.61
N LEU A 378 3.55 11.94 10.67
CA LEU A 378 3.91 13.35 10.54
C LEU A 378 3.47 14.18 11.75
N LEU A 379 2.37 13.81 12.38
CA LEU A 379 1.83 14.51 13.54
C LEU A 379 2.39 13.97 14.87
N ASP A 380 2.97 12.78 14.88
CA ASP A 380 3.63 12.20 16.06
C ASP A 380 4.74 13.08 16.62
N LEU A 381 5.40 13.84 15.74
CA LEU A 381 6.47 14.76 16.11
C LEU A 381 6.06 15.80 17.11
N THR A 382 4.86 16.33 16.96
CA THR A 382 4.35 17.35 17.85
C THR A 382 4.19 16.85 19.28
N PHE A 383 4.00 15.52 19.46
CA PHE A 383 3.95 14.89 20.78
C PHE A 383 5.33 14.62 21.37
N LEU A 384 6.32 14.24 20.55
CA LEU A 384 7.68 13.92 20.99
C LEU A 384 8.47 15.17 21.39
N TYR A 385 8.24 16.30 20.70
CA TYR A 385 8.97 17.54 20.96
C TYR A 385 8.70 18.17 22.34
N ASN A 386 7.64 17.79 23.01
CA ASN A 386 7.26 18.33 24.29
C ASN A 386 7.53 17.40 25.48
N LEU A 387 8.32 16.35 25.29
CA LEU A 387 8.82 15.54 26.40
C LEU A 387 9.88 16.34 27.15
N SER A 388 9.60 16.70 28.37
CA SER A 388 10.58 17.28 29.30
C SER A 388 10.71 16.42 30.57
N ASP A 389 11.89 16.46 31.17
CA ASP A 389 12.11 15.87 32.47
C ASP A 389 11.38 16.64 33.60
N GLU A 390 11.50 16.18 34.83
CA GLU A 390 10.89 16.82 36.02
C GLU A 390 11.36 18.25 36.24
N ASP A 391 12.50 18.63 35.66
CA ASP A 391 13.11 19.97 35.76
C ASP A 391 12.73 20.87 34.57
N GLY A 392 11.90 20.38 33.64
CA GLY A 392 11.46 21.11 32.44
C GLY A 392 12.47 21.11 31.31
N ASN A 393 13.54 20.32 31.37
CA ASN A 393 14.46 20.16 30.23
C ASN A 393 13.85 19.22 29.19
N PRO A 394 13.91 19.54 27.90
CA PRO A 394 13.39 18.67 26.86
C PRO A 394 14.13 17.32 26.92
N LEU A 395 13.37 16.23 27.02
CA LEU A 395 13.88 14.88 26.83
C LEU A 395 14.11 14.70 25.33
N LEU A 396 15.24 15.20 24.89
CA LEU A 396 15.71 15.02 23.52
C LEU A 396 16.21 13.57 23.41
N LEU A 397 15.87 12.95 22.30
CA LEU A 397 16.54 11.74 21.85
C LEU A 397 17.63 12.19 20.84
N PRO A 398 18.81 12.64 21.30
CA PRO A 398 19.88 13.18 20.44
C PRO A 398 20.35 12.14 19.42
N GLU A 399 20.17 10.86 19.77
CA GLU A 399 20.45 9.68 18.92
C GLU A 399 19.64 9.68 17.62
N PHE A 400 18.54 10.45 17.56
CA PHE A 400 17.68 10.60 16.38
C PHE A 400 17.77 11.98 15.71
N GLY A 401 18.73 12.81 16.10
CA GLY A 401 18.98 14.11 15.45
C GLY A 401 18.06 15.25 15.88
N PHE A 402 17.29 15.07 16.96
CA PHE A 402 16.38 16.10 17.47
C PHE A 402 17.09 17.01 18.46
N ASP A 403 17.39 18.25 18.07
CA ASP A 403 18.06 19.23 18.91
C ASP A 403 17.19 20.45 19.30
N LYS A 404 15.93 20.50 18.86
CA LYS A 404 15.02 21.62 19.16
C LYS A 404 13.57 21.16 19.39
N SER A 405 12.88 21.83 20.32
CA SER A 405 11.44 21.73 20.48
C SER A 405 10.71 22.63 19.47
N ILE A 406 9.63 22.16 18.85
CA ILE A 406 8.71 23.00 18.07
C ILE A 406 7.81 23.75 19.05
N THR A 407 7.80 25.06 18.97
CA THR A 407 6.94 25.95 19.77
C THR A 407 5.72 26.36 18.95
N THR A 408 4.72 26.95 19.62
CA THR A 408 3.61 27.63 18.91
C THR A 408 4.11 28.69 17.97
N GLU A 409 5.15 29.42 18.37
CA GLU A 409 5.77 30.44 17.55
C GLU A 409 6.36 29.85 16.29
N ASP A 410 6.94 28.64 16.35
CA ASP A 410 7.44 27.92 15.16
C ASP A 410 6.30 27.51 14.23
N ILE A 411 5.17 27.05 14.77
CA ILE A 411 3.97 26.72 13.99
C ILE A 411 3.37 27.97 13.34
N LEU A 412 3.26 29.05 14.09
CA LEU A 412 2.78 30.34 13.58
C LEU A 412 3.72 30.92 12.52
N ALA A 413 5.04 30.82 12.73
CA ALA A 413 6.04 31.24 11.75
C ALA A 413 5.98 30.40 10.46
N LEU A 414 5.68 29.12 10.59
CA LEU A 414 5.42 28.25 9.44
C LEU A 414 4.18 28.70 8.67
N MET A 415 3.08 28.96 9.37
CA MET A 415 1.84 29.47 8.74
C MET A 415 2.05 30.81 8.04
N ASP A 416 2.87 31.72 8.62
CA ASP A 416 3.23 32.98 7.98
C ASP A 416 4.03 32.76 6.70
N LYS A 417 5.03 31.86 6.70
CA LYS A 417 5.75 31.49 5.48
C LYS A 417 4.85 30.86 4.42
N LEU A 418 3.87 30.05 4.83
CA LEU A 418 2.91 29.49 3.90
C LEU A 418 2.06 30.60 3.25
N LEU A 419 1.65 31.62 4.03
CA LEU A 419 0.87 32.75 3.53
C LEU A 419 1.66 33.67 2.57
N GLU A 420 2.99 33.67 2.62
CA GLU A 420 3.87 34.41 1.68
C GLU A 420 3.91 33.79 0.28
N ARG A 421 3.41 32.57 0.10
CA ARG A 421 3.42 31.87 -1.18
C ARG A 421 2.47 32.50 -2.19
N ASP A 422 2.94 32.72 -3.40
CA ASP A 422 2.14 33.33 -4.49
C ASP A 422 1.18 32.33 -5.16
N ASP A 423 1.40 31.03 -5.01
CA ASP A 423 0.62 29.96 -5.63
C ASP A 423 -0.63 29.52 -4.83
N LEU A 424 -0.89 30.16 -3.70
CA LEU A 424 -2.08 29.89 -2.90
C LEU A 424 -3.32 30.57 -3.46
N SER A 425 -4.42 29.81 -3.60
CA SER A 425 -5.74 30.35 -3.88
C SER A 425 -6.25 31.22 -2.71
N LEU A 426 -7.23 32.08 -2.98
CA LEU A 426 -7.84 32.92 -1.94
C LEU A 426 -8.47 32.07 -0.82
N SER A 427 -9.12 30.96 -1.17
CA SER A 427 -9.72 30.04 -0.19
C SER A 427 -8.68 29.39 0.70
N GLN A 428 -7.55 28.96 0.15
CA GLN A 428 -6.43 28.39 0.92
C GLN A 428 -5.81 29.42 1.86
N ARG A 429 -5.60 30.65 1.40
CA ARG A 429 -5.11 31.76 2.26
C ARG A 429 -6.07 32.03 3.43
N LEU A 430 -7.38 32.07 3.17
CA LEU A 430 -8.39 32.30 4.21
C LEU A 430 -8.42 31.14 5.21
N ALA A 431 -8.28 29.90 4.76
CA ALA A 431 -8.25 28.74 5.65
C ALA A 431 -6.99 28.74 6.53
N ILE A 432 -5.80 29.07 5.98
CA ILE A 432 -4.57 29.19 6.78
C ILE A 432 -4.69 30.33 7.80
N LEU A 433 -5.29 31.47 7.43
CA LEU A 433 -5.54 32.58 8.36
C LEU A 433 -6.51 32.20 9.48
N ALA A 434 -7.57 31.44 9.17
CA ALA A 434 -8.50 30.92 10.16
C ALA A 434 -7.81 29.92 11.10
N ALA A 435 -6.99 29.02 10.55
CA ALA A 435 -6.16 28.10 11.31
C ALA A 435 -5.19 28.84 12.24
N LYS A 436 -4.52 29.87 11.72
CA LYS A 436 -3.60 30.71 12.49
C LYS A 436 -4.32 31.39 13.66
N ALA A 437 -5.51 31.97 13.46
CA ALA A 437 -6.30 32.59 14.50
C ALA A 437 -6.72 31.60 15.60
N VAL A 438 -6.99 30.34 15.24
CA VAL A 438 -7.25 29.26 16.22
C VAL A 438 -6.01 28.96 17.03
N VAL A 439 -4.85 28.82 16.41
CA VAL A 439 -3.57 28.57 17.07
C VAL A 439 -3.14 29.73 17.97
N GLU A 440 -3.32 30.98 17.51
CA GLU A 440 -3.05 32.20 18.30
C GLU A 440 -3.98 32.34 19.51
N GLY A 441 -5.23 31.90 19.42
CA GLY A 441 -6.22 31.92 20.50
C GLY A 441 -6.05 30.81 21.54
N MET A 442 -5.11 29.88 21.33
CA MET A 442 -4.79 28.84 22.28
C MET A 442 -3.78 29.38 23.31
N ASP A 443 -4.20 29.44 24.57
CA ASP A 443 -3.30 29.73 25.68
C ASP A 443 -2.40 28.51 25.93
N ILE A 444 -1.25 28.51 25.25
CA ILE A 444 -0.37 27.33 25.11
C ILE A 444 0.56 27.15 26.32
N ASP A 445 0.56 28.10 27.24
CA ASP A 445 1.54 28.17 28.34
C ASP A 445 1.24 27.21 29.51
N VAL A 446 0.07 26.57 29.59
CA VAL A 446 -0.32 25.82 30.79
C VAL A 446 -0.34 24.31 30.60
N THR A 447 -0.55 23.79 29.43
CA THR A 447 -0.50 22.33 29.15
C THR A 447 -0.41 22.07 27.64
N ILE A 448 0.72 22.45 27.07
CA ILE A 448 1.04 22.25 25.63
C ILE A 448 0.67 20.83 25.16
N ARG A 449 0.86 19.82 26.01
CA ARG A 449 0.65 18.40 25.68
C ARG A 449 -0.81 18.01 25.52
N GLN A 450 -1.70 18.39 26.45
CA GLN A 450 -3.14 18.15 26.33
C GLN A 450 -3.76 18.97 25.20
N ASN A 451 -3.31 20.20 25.04
CA ASN A 451 -3.80 21.08 23.98
C ASN A 451 -3.34 20.61 22.61
N LEU A 452 -2.12 20.13 22.46
CA LEU A 452 -1.64 19.54 21.21
C LEU A 452 -2.45 18.32 20.81
N TYR A 453 -2.70 17.41 21.74
CA TYR A 453 -3.55 16.23 21.44
C TYR A 453 -4.97 16.65 21.01
N ASN A 454 -5.53 17.70 21.58
CA ASN A 454 -6.83 18.24 21.14
C ASN A 454 -6.78 18.91 19.77
N VAL A 455 -5.63 19.44 19.37
CA VAL A 455 -5.45 20.15 18.09
C VAL A 455 -5.13 19.23 16.95
N ILE A 456 -4.28 18.22 17.17
CA ILE A 456 -3.76 17.36 16.11
C ILE A 456 -4.85 16.57 15.38
N PRO A 457 -5.81 15.91 16.05
CA PRO A 457 -6.93 15.30 15.34
C PRO A 457 -7.75 16.33 14.53
N ARG A 458 -7.88 17.56 15.04
CA ARG A 458 -8.55 18.64 14.31
C ARG A 458 -7.75 19.10 13.09
N LEU A 459 -6.43 19.13 13.17
CA LEU A 459 -5.57 19.40 12.00
C LEU A 459 -5.75 18.33 10.94
N PHE A 460 -5.81 17.07 11.36
CA PHE A 460 -6.01 15.96 10.43
C PHE A 460 -7.39 15.96 9.79
N PHE A 461 -8.46 16.16 10.57
CA PHE A 461 -9.85 16.21 10.08
C PHE A 461 -10.27 17.57 9.55
N GLY A 462 -9.35 18.54 9.46
CA GLY A 462 -9.64 19.92 9.12
C GLY A 462 -9.98 20.77 10.35
N LEU A 463 -9.28 21.90 10.53
CA LEU A 463 -9.46 22.78 11.69
C LEU A 463 -10.88 23.34 11.85
N LEU A 464 -11.61 23.47 10.75
CA LEU A 464 -12.98 23.94 10.73
C LEU A 464 -14.00 22.83 10.98
N ASN A 465 -13.55 21.56 11.05
CA ASN A 465 -14.41 20.41 11.25
C ASN A 465 -14.56 20.10 12.76
N ASN A 466 -15.77 20.19 13.28
CA ASN A 466 -16.09 19.91 14.69
C ASN A 466 -16.17 18.41 15.03
N THR A 467 -16.11 17.53 14.03
CA THR A 467 -16.28 16.08 14.21
C THR A 467 -15.22 15.46 15.12
N ALA A 468 -13.96 15.89 15.01
CA ALA A 468 -12.88 15.41 15.87
C ALA A 468 -13.16 15.67 17.38
N SER A 469 -13.94 16.68 17.71
CA SER A 469 -14.29 17.00 19.11
C SER A 469 -15.21 15.95 19.74
N GLY A 470 -16.00 15.23 18.94
CA GLY A 470 -16.82 14.11 19.40
C GLY A 470 -15.98 12.88 19.75
N ALA A 471 -15.03 12.49 18.86
CA ALA A 471 -14.15 11.36 19.10
C ALA A 471 -13.36 11.49 20.41
N LEU A 472 -12.79 12.66 20.67
CA LEU A 472 -11.98 12.91 21.85
C LEU A 472 -12.76 12.84 23.18
N LYS A 473 -14.07 12.67 23.16
CA LYS A 473 -14.91 12.39 24.34
C LYS A 473 -14.99 10.90 24.66
N LEU A 474 -14.69 10.04 23.69
CA LEU A 474 -14.69 8.59 23.93
C LEU A 474 -13.47 8.18 24.76
N ALA A 475 -13.65 7.25 25.70
CA ALA A 475 -12.61 6.85 26.65
C ALA A 475 -11.31 6.38 25.97
N ASP A 476 -11.43 5.67 24.85
CA ASP A 476 -10.29 5.14 24.08
C ASP A 476 -9.43 6.24 23.46
N TYR A 477 -9.97 7.43 23.24
CA TYR A 477 -9.29 8.53 22.58
C TYR A 477 -9.17 9.79 23.44
N ALA A 478 -9.81 9.82 24.60
CA ALA A 478 -9.69 10.96 25.51
C ALA A 478 -8.24 11.14 25.93
N PRO A 479 -7.71 12.39 25.92
CA PRO A 479 -6.33 12.65 26.29
C PRO A 479 -6.04 12.24 27.73
N ASN A 480 -4.87 11.68 27.98
CA ASN A 480 -4.39 11.39 29.31
C ASN A 480 -3.93 12.66 30.02
N ASP A 481 -4.07 12.71 31.35
CA ASP A 481 -3.60 13.81 32.17
C ASP A 481 -2.07 13.77 32.30
N ASP A 482 -1.40 14.88 32.05
CA ASP A 482 0.04 14.99 31.74
C ASP A 482 1.03 14.79 32.90
N LYS A 483 0.56 14.31 34.03
CA LYS A 483 1.41 14.29 35.25
C LYS A 483 2.36 13.10 35.38
N GLN A 484 2.30 12.12 34.46
CA GLN A 484 3.16 10.93 34.44
C GLN A 484 3.79 10.69 33.06
N LEU A 485 5.11 10.63 33.03
CA LEU A 485 5.91 10.75 31.81
C LEU A 485 5.96 9.49 30.91
N LEU A 486 5.82 8.29 31.41
CA LEU A 486 6.17 7.08 30.68
C LEU A 486 5.01 6.10 30.43
N ASP A 487 4.07 5.92 31.34
CA ASP A 487 3.02 4.91 31.16
C ASP A 487 1.69 5.47 30.63
N ASP A 488 1.33 6.69 31.03
CA ASP A 488 0.02 7.29 30.68
C ASP A 488 0.10 8.70 30.09
N GLY A 489 1.30 9.27 29.92
CA GLY A 489 1.51 10.64 29.43
C GLY A 489 1.55 10.77 27.90
N ALA A 490 2.52 11.51 27.37
CA ALA A 490 2.64 11.82 25.93
C ALA A 490 2.71 10.58 25.02
N LEU A 491 3.40 9.49 25.42
CA LEU A 491 3.44 8.25 24.66
C LEU A 491 2.06 7.56 24.65
N GLY A 492 1.30 7.64 25.75
CA GLY A 492 -0.08 7.17 25.80
C GLY A 492 -0.97 7.94 24.84
N ASN A 493 -0.82 9.25 24.75
CA ASN A 493 -1.56 10.11 23.82
C ASN A 493 -1.20 9.81 22.35
N ILE A 494 0.07 9.59 22.02
CA ILE A 494 0.49 9.13 20.67
C ILE A 494 -0.20 7.81 20.32
N THR A 495 -0.21 6.87 21.25
CA THR A 495 -0.88 5.57 21.03
C THR A 495 -2.37 5.72 20.79
N LYS A 496 -3.06 6.57 21.55
CA LYS A 496 -4.49 6.87 21.38
C LYS A 496 -4.77 7.56 20.05
N TYR A 497 -3.90 8.48 19.64
CA TYR A 497 -4.01 9.15 18.35
C TYR A 497 -3.85 8.15 17.19
N HIS A 498 -2.81 7.30 17.22
CA HIS A 498 -2.64 6.25 16.21
C HIS A 498 -3.83 5.30 16.17
N LYS A 499 -4.38 4.95 17.34
CA LYS A 499 -5.58 4.14 17.43
C LYS A 499 -6.77 4.83 16.76
N LEU A 500 -7.05 6.10 17.08
CA LEU A 500 -8.12 6.88 16.45
C LEU A 500 -7.97 6.90 14.93
N MET A 501 -6.77 7.20 14.43
CA MET A 501 -6.50 7.23 13.00
C MET A 501 -6.68 5.85 12.36
N ASN A 502 -6.26 4.79 13.03
CA ASN A 502 -6.43 3.44 12.53
C ASN A 502 -7.91 3.04 12.47
N ASP A 503 -8.65 3.37 13.51
CA ASP A 503 -10.07 3.02 13.61
C ASP A 503 -10.90 3.78 12.57
N VAL A 504 -10.63 5.07 12.36
CA VAL A 504 -11.37 5.89 11.39
C VAL A 504 -11.02 5.55 9.93
N ILE A 505 -9.75 5.30 9.64
CA ILE A 505 -9.32 5.07 8.25
C ILE A 505 -9.49 3.60 7.83
N TYR A 506 -9.25 2.66 8.75
CA TYR A 506 -9.20 1.23 8.43
C TYR A 506 -10.25 0.41 9.19
N ALA A 507 -10.13 0.27 10.49
CA ALA A 507 -10.88 -0.74 11.26
C ALA A 507 -12.38 -0.48 11.26
N CYS A 508 -12.83 0.63 11.81
CA CYS A 508 -14.25 0.96 11.89
C CYS A 508 -14.85 1.34 10.54
N ALA A 509 -14.05 1.94 9.65
CA ALA A 509 -14.49 2.16 8.28
C ALA A 509 -14.76 0.85 7.55
N SER A 510 -13.85 -0.14 7.66
CA SER A 510 -14.05 -1.47 7.07
C SER A 510 -15.24 -2.20 7.72
N TYR A 511 -15.39 -2.10 9.03
CA TYR A 511 -16.52 -2.68 9.77
C TYR A 511 -17.86 -2.09 9.29
N SER A 512 -17.99 -0.77 9.24
CA SER A 512 -19.21 -0.10 8.78
C SER A 512 -19.52 -0.40 7.31
N VAL A 513 -18.51 -0.42 6.44
CA VAL A 513 -18.70 -0.80 5.03
C VAL A 513 -19.16 -2.27 4.92
N ALA A 514 -18.57 -3.19 5.69
CA ALA A 514 -18.99 -4.59 5.67
C ALA A 514 -20.45 -4.76 6.09
N GLN A 515 -20.89 -4.00 7.10
CA GLN A 515 -22.29 -4.02 7.56
C GLN A 515 -23.29 -3.47 6.53
N SER A 516 -22.85 -2.56 5.66
CA SER A 516 -23.70 -1.89 4.67
C SER A 516 -23.83 -2.65 3.34
N GLN A 517 -23.14 -3.79 3.17
CA GLN A 517 -23.15 -4.54 1.92
C GLN A 517 -24.43 -5.38 1.77
N GLU A 518 -25.11 -5.19 0.64
CA GLU A 518 -26.35 -5.93 0.33
C GLU A 518 -26.18 -6.93 -0.83
N LYS A 519 -25.21 -6.70 -1.72
CA LYS A 519 -25.06 -7.50 -2.95
C LYS A 519 -24.16 -8.72 -2.79
N ALA A 520 -23.08 -8.60 -2.05
CA ALA A 520 -22.10 -9.66 -1.88
C ALA A 520 -21.66 -9.78 -0.42
N PRO A 521 -21.37 -11.00 0.07
CA PRO A 521 -20.90 -11.20 1.44
C PRO A 521 -19.51 -10.59 1.62
N VAL A 522 -19.29 -9.99 2.81
CA VAL A 522 -18.01 -9.44 3.22
C VAL A 522 -17.57 -10.06 4.53
N SER A 523 -16.32 -10.44 4.64
CA SER A 523 -15.70 -10.82 5.90
C SER A 523 -14.56 -9.91 6.27
N LEU A 524 -14.32 -9.80 7.59
CA LEU A 524 -13.30 -8.94 8.17
C LEU A 524 -12.16 -9.76 8.75
N TYR A 525 -10.95 -9.21 8.61
CA TYR A 525 -9.73 -9.83 9.07
C TYR A 525 -8.82 -8.77 9.70
N GLN A 526 -8.39 -8.97 10.94
CA GLN A 526 -7.44 -8.10 11.63
C GLN A 526 -6.11 -8.83 11.84
N TYR A 527 -5.02 -8.17 11.46
CA TYR A 527 -3.68 -8.66 11.71
C TYR A 527 -3.05 -7.86 12.87
N ASP A 528 -2.80 -8.53 14.01
CA ASP A 528 -2.20 -7.95 15.23
C ASP A 528 -0.89 -8.65 15.62
N PHE A 529 -0.36 -9.54 14.80
CA PHE A 529 0.83 -10.30 15.14
C PHE A 529 2.06 -9.38 15.28
N LYS A 530 2.79 -9.58 16.37
CA LYS A 530 4.06 -8.90 16.63
C LYS A 530 5.20 -9.75 16.08
N ALA A 531 5.62 -9.47 14.84
CA ALA A 531 6.76 -10.14 14.23
C ALA A 531 8.08 -9.83 14.94
N GLY A 532 9.02 -10.77 14.87
CA GLY A 532 10.39 -10.57 15.35
C GLY A 532 11.25 -9.64 14.46
N PHE A 533 10.66 -8.99 13.48
CA PHE A 533 11.32 -8.14 12.49
C PHE A 533 10.41 -6.99 12.03
N SER A 534 10.99 -6.00 11.34
CA SER A 534 10.22 -5.00 10.62
C SER A 534 10.40 -5.18 9.10
N VAL A 535 9.30 -5.06 8.35
CA VAL A 535 9.33 -5.07 6.88
C VAL A 535 9.81 -3.74 6.32
N ASN A 536 9.61 -2.65 7.08
CA ASN A 536 10.08 -1.33 6.69
C ASN A 536 11.58 -1.22 6.97
N PRO A 537 12.39 -0.89 5.97
CA PRO A 537 13.80 -0.64 6.21
C PRO A 537 13.96 0.60 7.10
N LEU A 538 14.88 0.52 8.05
CA LEU A 538 15.45 1.69 8.71
C LEU A 538 16.38 2.36 7.69
N ASP A 539 15.85 3.23 6.85
CA ASP A 539 16.66 4.06 5.99
C ASP A 539 16.98 5.36 6.74
N LEU A 540 18.09 5.34 7.46
CA LEU A 540 18.66 6.50 8.14
C LEU A 540 19.55 7.34 7.19
N ASP A 541 19.78 6.86 5.95
CA ASP A 541 20.49 7.63 4.92
C ASP A 541 19.53 8.63 4.28
N PHE A 542 19.53 9.83 4.84
CA PHE A 542 18.81 10.96 4.26
C PHE A 542 19.50 11.38 2.93
N PRO A 543 18.74 11.48 1.83
CA PRO A 543 19.28 12.05 0.57
C PRO A 543 19.88 13.44 0.81
N GLU A 544 21.01 13.75 0.16
CA GLU A 544 21.70 15.04 0.32
C GLU A 544 20.84 16.25 -0.07
N ASP A 545 19.81 16.04 -0.88
CA ASP A 545 18.89 17.07 -1.38
C ASP A 545 17.96 17.61 -0.27
N ILE A 546 17.75 16.87 0.80
CA ILE A 546 16.94 17.27 1.98
C ILE A 546 17.61 18.40 2.76
N LYS A 547 18.93 18.59 2.60
CA LYS A 547 19.66 19.72 3.21
C LYS A 547 19.24 21.09 2.67
N GLN A 548 18.40 21.16 1.62
CA GLN A 548 17.86 22.41 1.06
C GLN A 548 16.41 22.69 1.43
N ASP A 549 15.77 21.87 2.28
CA ASP A 549 14.46 22.16 2.82
C ASP A 549 14.55 23.43 3.69
N PRO A 550 13.92 24.56 3.28
CA PRO A 550 13.98 25.82 4.03
C PRO A 550 13.41 25.70 5.46
N LEU A 551 12.69 24.61 5.76
CA LEU A 551 12.15 24.31 7.08
C LEU A 551 12.99 23.27 7.84
N GLY A 552 13.80 22.44 7.15
CA GLY A 552 14.79 21.51 7.73
C GLY A 552 14.26 20.49 8.74
N ILE A 553 12.96 20.47 8.97
CA ILE A 553 12.33 19.80 10.13
C ILE A 553 11.47 18.60 9.69
N ILE A 554 10.77 18.69 8.56
CA ILE A 554 9.63 17.82 8.27
C ILE A 554 10.06 16.53 7.53
N ASP A 555 10.99 16.59 6.58
CA ASP A 555 11.40 15.42 5.80
C ASP A 555 12.31 14.42 6.54
N PRO A 556 13.31 14.85 7.31
CA PRO A 556 14.09 13.93 8.17
C PRO A 556 13.22 13.18 9.18
N LEU A 557 12.23 13.86 9.71
CA LEU A 557 11.34 13.38 10.73
C LEU A 557 10.32 12.36 10.19
N ASN A 558 9.87 12.52 8.97
CA ASN A 558 8.96 11.57 8.29
C ASN A 558 9.56 10.15 8.19
N GLY A 559 10.87 10.04 7.92
CA GLY A 559 11.57 8.76 7.86
C GLY A 559 11.69 8.11 9.25
N THR A 560 12.08 8.90 10.24
CA THR A 560 12.40 8.39 11.59
C THR A 560 11.17 7.91 12.35
N LEU A 561 10.05 8.60 12.24
CA LEU A 561 8.82 8.24 12.97
C LEU A 561 8.01 7.12 12.33
N LYS A 562 8.01 7.02 11.02
CA LYS A 562 7.55 5.80 10.32
C LYS A 562 8.23 4.55 10.88
N SER A 563 9.45 4.72 11.39
CA SER A 563 10.29 3.64 11.88
C SER A 563 10.05 3.28 13.33
N VAL A 564 9.87 4.24 14.24
CA VAL A 564 9.87 3.96 15.71
C VAL A 564 8.71 3.04 16.14
N GLY A 565 7.49 3.25 15.63
CA GLY A 565 6.36 2.37 15.92
C GLY A 565 6.52 0.98 15.29
N CYS A 566 7.06 0.92 14.07
CA CYS A 566 7.17 -0.30 13.28
C CYS A 566 8.46 -1.09 13.53
N ILE A 567 9.54 -0.44 14.04
CA ILE A 567 10.82 -1.08 14.42
C ILE A 567 10.61 -2.15 15.49
N ALA A 568 9.68 -1.92 16.41
CA ALA A 568 9.39 -2.85 17.51
C ALA A 568 8.60 -4.10 17.05
N GLY A 569 8.45 -4.33 15.75
CA GLY A 569 7.74 -5.49 15.20
C GLY A 569 6.22 -5.37 15.30
N LYS A 570 5.65 -4.16 15.47
CA LYS A 570 4.21 -3.96 15.45
C LYS A 570 3.62 -4.27 14.06
N ALA A 571 2.35 -4.67 14.02
CA ALA A 571 1.58 -4.91 12.80
C ALA A 571 1.26 -3.60 12.07
N CYS A 572 2.27 -3.01 11.44
CA CYS A 572 2.16 -1.82 10.61
C CYS A 572 1.76 -2.19 9.19
N ASN A 573 1.47 -1.18 8.36
CA ASN A 573 1.15 -1.37 6.94
C ASN A 573 2.19 -2.26 6.24
N SER A 574 1.71 -3.24 5.49
CA SER A 574 2.51 -4.29 4.79
C SER A 574 3.20 -5.32 5.69
N ALA A 575 3.00 -5.30 7.02
CA ALA A 575 3.64 -6.27 7.91
C ALA A 575 3.17 -7.71 7.68
N GLU A 576 1.99 -7.90 7.11
CA GLU A 576 1.41 -9.20 6.77
C GLU A 576 1.98 -9.81 5.48
N LEU A 577 2.55 -9.03 4.56
CA LEU A 577 3.00 -9.51 3.25
C LEU A 577 4.01 -10.67 3.31
N PRO A 578 5.05 -10.65 4.20
CA PRO A 578 5.93 -11.81 4.34
C PRO A 578 5.20 -13.10 4.70
N PHE A 579 4.11 -12.99 5.43
CA PHE A 579 3.30 -14.13 5.88
C PHE A 579 2.35 -14.60 4.78
N VAL A 580 1.75 -13.68 4.04
CA VAL A 580 0.88 -14.01 2.89
C VAL A 580 1.67 -14.69 1.77
N PHE A 581 2.79 -14.11 1.35
CA PHE A 581 3.61 -14.65 0.26
C PHE A 581 4.62 -15.72 0.70
N ASN A 582 4.70 -16.00 1.99
CA ASN A 582 5.74 -16.89 2.56
C ASN A 582 7.16 -16.49 2.12
N LYS A 583 7.48 -15.20 2.21
CA LYS A 583 8.73 -14.59 1.74
C LYS A 583 9.46 -13.85 2.85
N ASN A 584 10.78 -13.78 2.75
CA ASN A 584 11.66 -13.23 3.78
C ASN A 584 12.39 -11.98 3.29
N TYR A 585 11.69 -11.07 2.59
CA TYR A 585 12.28 -9.83 2.11
C TYR A 585 11.67 -8.62 2.85
N ASN A 586 12.48 -7.56 3.00
CA ASN A 586 11.94 -6.25 3.38
C ASN A 586 11.42 -5.50 2.13
N LEU A 587 10.71 -4.41 2.34
CA LEU A 587 10.04 -3.68 1.24
C LEU A 587 11.01 -2.99 0.25
N ASN A 588 12.29 -2.80 0.60
CA ASN A 588 13.28 -2.28 -0.35
C ASN A 588 14.16 -3.36 -0.99
N GLU A 589 13.86 -4.64 -0.76
CA GLU A 589 14.59 -5.81 -1.27
C GLU A 589 16.07 -5.92 -0.89
N GLN A 590 16.58 -5.03 -0.06
CA GLN A 590 18.01 -4.96 0.27
C GLN A 590 18.42 -5.98 1.32
N LYS A 591 17.47 -6.42 2.16
CA LYS A 591 17.77 -7.30 3.28
C LYS A 591 16.78 -8.46 3.36
N MET A 592 17.32 -9.66 3.58
CA MET A 592 16.51 -10.80 4.01
C MET A 592 16.15 -10.67 5.49
N LEU A 593 14.88 -10.88 5.82
CA LEU A 593 14.36 -10.87 7.18
C LEU A 593 14.83 -12.13 7.94
N SER A 594 15.19 -11.95 9.20
CA SER A 594 15.53 -13.05 10.11
C SER A 594 14.29 -13.44 10.91
N LEU A 595 13.67 -14.56 10.57
CA LEU A 595 12.45 -15.05 11.18
C LEU A 595 12.74 -15.96 12.38
N SER A 596 12.02 -15.73 13.48
CA SER A 596 11.96 -16.66 14.61
C SER A 596 11.20 -17.94 14.25
N SER A 597 11.16 -18.90 15.15
CA SER A 597 10.36 -20.12 14.95
C SER A 597 8.86 -19.84 14.92
N VAL A 598 8.38 -18.86 15.70
CA VAL A 598 6.98 -18.44 15.71
C VAL A 598 6.62 -17.75 14.40
N ASP A 599 7.47 -16.81 13.93
CA ASP A 599 7.28 -16.14 12.63
C ASP A 599 7.14 -17.17 11.50
N LYS A 600 8.03 -18.19 11.48
CA LYS A 600 7.99 -19.25 10.46
C LYS A 600 6.73 -20.11 10.54
N ALA A 601 6.28 -20.43 11.73
CA ALA A 601 5.06 -21.23 11.92
C ALA A 601 3.84 -20.44 11.41
N LEU A 602 3.68 -19.19 11.81
CA LEU A 602 2.61 -18.34 11.32
C LEU A 602 2.69 -18.11 9.80
N GLN A 603 3.90 -17.93 9.26
CA GLN A 603 4.12 -17.75 7.83
C GLN A 603 3.60 -18.95 7.02
N GLN A 604 3.89 -20.17 7.49
CA GLN A 604 3.40 -21.39 6.85
C GLN A 604 1.87 -21.55 6.94
N GLU A 605 1.28 -21.18 8.05
CA GLU A 605 -0.17 -21.28 8.25
C GLU A 605 -0.91 -20.19 7.50
N MET A 606 -0.49 -18.93 7.64
CA MET A 606 -1.16 -17.79 7.05
C MET A 606 -1.17 -17.85 5.51
N SER A 607 -0.03 -18.19 4.88
CA SER A 607 0.05 -18.32 3.42
C SER A 607 -0.93 -19.37 2.87
N ARG A 608 -1.15 -20.48 3.60
CA ARG A 608 -2.12 -21.50 3.20
C ARG A 608 -3.57 -21.06 3.37
N ARG A 609 -3.90 -20.43 4.50
CA ARG A 609 -5.24 -19.90 4.75
C ARG A 609 -5.64 -18.83 3.76
N TRP A 610 -4.70 -17.96 3.41
CA TRP A 610 -4.94 -16.84 2.50
C TRP A 610 -5.38 -17.28 1.11
N PHE A 611 -4.82 -18.37 0.63
CA PHE A 611 -5.13 -18.94 -0.68
C PHE A 611 -6.04 -20.17 -0.60
N SER A 612 -6.96 -20.20 0.37
CA SER A 612 -7.94 -21.27 0.53
C SER A 612 -9.38 -20.74 0.41
N ASP A 613 -10.30 -21.62 0.04
CA ASP A 613 -11.73 -21.27 0.02
C ASP A 613 -12.28 -20.99 1.43
N ASP A 614 -11.62 -21.51 2.47
CA ASP A 614 -12.02 -21.28 3.86
C ASP A 614 -12.06 -19.79 4.23
N LEU A 615 -11.21 -18.97 3.62
CA LEU A 615 -11.20 -17.53 3.82
C LEU A 615 -12.55 -16.89 3.44
N PHE A 616 -13.24 -17.45 2.44
CA PHE A 616 -14.53 -16.99 1.94
C PHE A 616 -15.72 -17.76 2.52
N ASN A 617 -15.55 -19.03 2.89
CA ASN A 617 -16.63 -19.89 3.40
C ASN A 617 -17.14 -19.49 4.79
N ARG A 618 -16.38 -18.70 5.54
CA ARG A 618 -16.72 -18.22 6.88
C ARG A 618 -17.47 -16.90 6.91
N MET A 619 -17.87 -16.38 5.76
CA MET A 619 -18.60 -15.13 5.59
C MET A 619 -20.10 -15.25 5.95
N GLN A 620 -20.45 -15.95 7.02
CA GLN A 620 -21.85 -16.14 7.38
C GLN A 620 -22.42 -14.99 8.20
N ASP A 621 -21.57 -14.27 8.91
CA ASP A 621 -21.96 -13.09 9.67
C ASP A 621 -20.95 -11.95 9.44
N SER A 622 -21.45 -10.80 8.97
CA SER A 622 -20.62 -9.61 8.71
C SER A 622 -20.09 -8.95 9.98
N GLN A 623 -20.54 -9.37 11.15
CA GLN A 623 -20.07 -8.88 12.45
C GLN A 623 -18.88 -9.67 12.99
N ASP A 624 -18.65 -10.86 12.46
CA ASP A 624 -17.53 -11.71 12.87
C ASP A 624 -16.22 -11.18 12.28
N VAL A 625 -15.21 -11.02 13.13
CA VAL A 625 -13.84 -10.63 12.72
C VAL A 625 -12.88 -11.76 13.07
N MET A 626 -12.11 -12.21 12.08
CA MET A 626 -10.98 -13.11 12.31
C MET A 626 -9.76 -12.26 12.71
N VAL A 627 -9.14 -12.59 13.84
CA VAL A 627 -7.96 -11.89 14.35
C VAL A 627 -6.76 -12.83 14.33
N VAL A 628 -5.67 -12.41 13.67
CA VAL A 628 -4.36 -12.99 13.97
C VAL A 628 -3.83 -12.26 15.18
N THR A 629 -3.79 -12.97 16.30
CA THR A 629 -3.40 -12.39 17.59
C THR A 629 -1.91 -12.00 17.63
N ASN A 630 -1.53 -11.23 18.61
CA ASN A 630 -0.14 -10.79 18.81
C ASN A 630 0.87 -11.95 19.02
N ILE A 631 0.40 -13.16 19.27
CA ILE A 631 1.21 -14.38 19.41
C ILE A 631 1.09 -15.31 18.21
N GLY A 632 0.33 -14.94 17.17
CA GLY A 632 0.21 -15.67 15.93
C GLY A 632 -0.85 -16.78 15.93
N GLU A 633 -1.82 -16.70 16.83
CA GLU A 633 -2.99 -17.58 16.83
C GLU A 633 -4.14 -16.96 16.05
N PHE A 634 -4.99 -17.77 15.44
CA PHE A 634 -6.20 -17.33 14.74
C PHE A 634 -7.39 -17.42 15.67
N ASP A 635 -7.96 -16.27 15.98
CA ASP A 635 -9.11 -16.15 16.87
C ASP A 635 -10.32 -15.55 16.12
N TYR A 636 -11.54 -15.92 16.51
CA TYR A 636 -12.77 -15.47 15.86
C TYR A 636 -13.64 -14.77 16.90
N HIS A 637 -13.97 -13.53 16.61
CA HIS A 637 -14.77 -12.69 17.48
C HIS A 637 -16.12 -12.39 16.82
N ALA A 638 -17.18 -13.02 17.33
CA ALA A 638 -18.54 -12.59 17.06
C ALA A 638 -18.79 -11.24 17.73
N ASP A 639 -19.54 -10.37 17.08
CA ASP A 639 -19.84 -9.03 17.61
C ASP A 639 -18.59 -8.23 18.01
N TRP A 640 -17.57 -8.23 17.14
CA TRP A 640 -16.25 -7.61 17.39
C TRP A 640 -16.35 -6.18 17.92
N ASP A 641 -17.29 -5.37 17.41
CA ASP A 641 -17.50 -3.98 17.82
C ASP A 641 -17.87 -3.89 19.31
N THR A 642 -18.70 -4.80 19.80
CA THR A 642 -19.15 -4.79 21.19
C THR A 642 -18.09 -5.23 22.20
N LEU A 643 -17.04 -5.93 21.75
CA LEU A 643 -15.88 -6.25 22.59
C LEU A 643 -15.10 -4.99 23.01
N HIS A 644 -15.24 -3.91 22.25
CA HIS A 644 -14.58 -2.62 22.45
C HIS A 644 -15.59 -1.57 22.94
N ASN A 645 -16.43 -1.93 23.92
CA ASN A 645 -17.49 -1.08 24.43
C ASN A 645 -17.00 0.29 24.87
N GLN A 646 -17.69 1.33 24.42
CA GLN A 646 -17.48 2.71 24.82
C GLN A 646 -18.69 3.22 25.61
N SER A 647 -18.43 4.05 26.60
CA SER A 647 -19.44 4.80 27.31
C SER A 647 -19.53 6.20 26.67
N ILE A 648 -20.66 6.52 26.06
CA ILE A 648 -20.93 7.87 25.51
C ILE A 648 -21.36 8.82 26.61
N ASP A 649 -22.12 8.29 27.56
CA ASP A 649 -22.47 8.90 28.84
C ASP A 649 -22.69 7.81 29.90
N ASP A 650 -23.01 8.17 31.13
CA ASP A 650 -23.18 7.22 32.25
C ASP A 650 -24.30 6.17 32.03
N SER A 651 -25.07 6.30 30.96
CA SER A 651 -26.27 5.47 30.70
C SER A 651 -26.20 4.63 29.42
N ILE A 652 -25.31 4.95 28.47
CA ILE A 652 -25.26 4.29 27.17
C ILE A 652 -23.86 3.70 26.96
N SER A 653 -23.81 2.36 26.88
CA SER A 653 -22.64 1.61 26.44
C SER A 653 -22.91 1.06 25.05
N THR A 654 -22.03 1.31 24.11
CA THR A 654 -22.11 0.83 22.72
C THR A 654 -20.74 0.39 22.22
N GLY A 655 -20.69 -0.33 21.10
CA GLY A 655 -19.44 -0.69 20.45
C GLY A 655 -18.63 0.52 20.00
N LEU A 656 -17.34 0.35 19.81
CA LEU A 656 -16.42 1.43 19.45
C LEU A 656 -16.77 2.09 18.10
N CYS A 657 -16.97 1.26 17.07
CA CYS A 657 -17.26 1.76 15.74
C CYS A 657 -18.66 2.39 15.67
N THR A 658 -19.63 1.79 16.36
CA THR A 658 -20.98 2.36 16.54
C THR A 658 -20.90 3.71 17.27
N ALA A 659 -20.04 3.86 18.28
CA ALA A 659 -19.83 5.11 18.97
C ALA A 659 -19.23 6.20 18.05
N LEU A 660 -18.24 5.85 17.25
CA LEU A 660 -17.65 6.78 16.27
C LEU A 660 -18.66 7.23 15.22
N GLU A 661 -19.49 6.33 14.73
CA GLU A 661 -20.58 6.65 13.79
C GLU A 661 -21.61 7.59 14.41
N GLN A 662 -22.05 7.31 15.64
CA GLN A 662 -23.01 8.16 16.36
C GLN A 662 -22.45 9.56 16.67
N GLN A 663 -21.13 9.70 16.80
CA GLN A 663 -20.46 11.00 16.95
C GLN A 663 -20.23 11.70 15.60
N GLY A 664 -20.66 11.12 14.49
CA GLY A 664 -20.51 11.68 13.15
C GLY A 664 -19.07 11.72 12.65
N ILE A 665 -18.22 10.76 13.08
CA ILE A 665 -16.80 10.76 12.71
C ILE A 665 -16.53 9.83 11.54
N LEU A 666 -17.21 8.68 11.49
CA LEU A 666 -17.11 7.79 10.34
C LEU A 666 -17.85 8.41 9.15
N PHE A 667 -17.13 8.71 8.09
CA PHE A 667 -17.61 9.22 6.81
C PHE A 667 -18.27 10.62 6.83
N ASP A 668 -18.76 11.16 7.96
CA ASP A 668 -19.39 12.48 7.98
C ASP A 668 -18.41 13.61 7.68
N TYR A 669 -17.13 13.44 8.01
CA TYR A 669 -16.09 14.39 7.64
C TYR A 669 -15.81 14.40 6.12
N MET A 670 -16.30 13.39 5.39
CA MET A 670 -16.19 13.28 3.94
C MET A 670 -17.36 13.94 3.20
N LYS A 671 -18.44 14.26 3.92
CA LYS A 671 -19.62 14.94 3.38
C LYS A 671 -19.40 16.46 3.36
#